data_53e77f4ab77756f38c91f274d8730d85
#
_entry.id   53e77f4ab77756f38c91f274d8730d85
#
_cell.length_a   1.000
_cell.length_b   1.000
_cell.length_c   1.000
_cell.angle_alpha   90.00
_cell.angle_beta   90.00
_cell.angle_gamma   90.00
#
_symmetry.space_group_name_H-M   'P 1'
#
loop_
_entity.id
_entity.type
_entity.pdbx_description
1 polymer ?
#
loop_
_entity_poly.entity_id
_entity_poly.type
_entity_poly.pdbx_seq_one_letter_code
_entity_poly.pdbx_strand_id
1 'polypeptide(L)'
;MRLGPRLRTSASSERLGTPARSRRTSRCASPAPSRGMAAHSGAPSGELVRLETLLSACVDAALRGCEEIRRVQRAREAAGSDDEGAFVVTRKVASDPRSALTEADVAAQKAIVSALRAQFPAINIVGEEDENDDAAPQSPKSYTGDALREDLCAEAIAKSGEEFAPLSLLTCDAADVTLFIDPVDGTREFVESRLHAVQCLIGIALRGRAVAGVIGLPFPEGDVERAEACAVFGIVAPGAKRGVIGIHGARGVPWPIKYDNPTADVRSVSGDSKNAALIAAKDIVKTAALESGATYSHGVIGGAGNKLLAVAEGRAEFALMHFGTSLWDTCAPEAIVRAAGGKVTDLYGAPLMHAADAPGGLVNQLGVIGSGPTCTGAMAHDAVCARMRENTDLKKLIDRFTAGNASLAVGGDVGQASDVARCLGGAPMSTADVGDKIMRALGISNAQTALLGYSAPEHDAVRGLMSDACRLNLKWSDDADPALPRSAFYKKVDMGNLEYMRLKQITQPLKIARDSKSYRVESSFLASDAAKALESSGIGVPLCYAADLRPRDDDPIESKFSLLLEDFHPDDGWLQERMLKPDQAKCALEALARMHAFFLPGSRYRRSSTDADAELRATVWNSGGYWQPNMQPEEQMCILADAWETHMKNFGDAISRDPSMSTADVGSVGARLQAHAVAIGAEAHPFSACPGAGDILKSGGARLAALHTVIHGDPKSGNIFVQRKGESWDVGLIDFQWTGFGLGGTDVGHFVCASVDPEGLSADGSAERELIDAYYAAFCAAAAEFGAVSSAEKTSEELLSREELQAQYETGVLDTMRCVFGYQWLRVSASPETLAANAKSVGRNSYNKSLPNALWMIRTADQLIKSREARLTAR
;
A
#
# COMPACT_ATOMS: atom_id res chain seq x y z
N MET A 1 -33.88 -30.28 -42.54
CA MET A 1 -34.52 -31.63 -42.56
C MET A 1 -34.59 -32.06 -41.10
N ARG A 2 -35.72 -31.92 -40.40
CA ARG A 2 -36.70 -32.98 -40.13
C ARG A 2 -36.02 -34.09 -39.30
N LEU A 3 -36.42 -34.60 -38.11
CA LEU A 3 -37.65 -34.59 -37.28
C LEU A 3 -37.27 -35.23 -35.92
N GLY A 4 -37.92 -34.85 -34.87
CA GLY A 4 -38.01 -35.64 -33.64
C GLY A 4 -38.86 -36.91 -33.80
N PRO A 5 -39.33 -37.61 -32.77
CA PRO A 5 -40.13 -37.14 -31.62
C PRO A 5 -39.94 -37.87 -30.27
N ARG A 6 -40.47 -37.25 -29.24
CA ARG A 6 -41.23 -37.66 -28.05
C ARG A 6 -41.54 -39.15 -27.84
N LEU A 7 -41.52 -39.58 -26.57
CA LEU A 7 -42.63 -40.30 -25.91
C LEU A 7 -42.43 -40.38 -24.38
N ARG A 8 -43.37 -40.03 -23.68
CA ARG A 8 -44.08 -40.15 -22.45
C ARG A 8 -44.35 -41.61 -22.01
N THR A 9 -44.52 -41.76 -20.71
CA THR A 9 -45.56 -42.38 -19.86
C THR A 9 -44.88 -43.12 -18.72
N SER A 10 -45.35 -43.33 -17.51
CA SER A 10 -46.53 -42.96 -16.74
C SER A 10 -46.32 -43.51 -15.30
N ALA A 11 -46.75 -42.77 -14.35
CA ALA A 11 -47.47 -42.98 -13.13
C ALA A 11 -47.75 -44.42 -12.56
N SER A 12 -47.57 -44.49 -11.22
CA SER A 12 -48.55 -45.10 -10.24
C SER A 12 -47.96 -44.86 -8.83
N SER A 13 -48.48 -44.08 -8.01
CA SER A 13 -49.44 -44.13 -6.90
C SER A 13 -49.38 -45.42 -6.05
N GLU A 14 -49.06 -45.17 -4.75
CA GLU A 14 -49.81 -45.84 -3.66
C GLU A 14 -49.71 -45.02 -2.36
N ARG A 15 -50.85 -44.82 -1.76
CA ARG A 15 -51.10 -44.14 -0.48
C ARG A 15 -51.04 -45.14 0.67
N LEU A 16 -50.91 -44.65 1.89
CA LEU A 16 -51.43 -45.03 3.20
C LEU A 16 -50.36 -44.63 4.25
N GLY A 17 -50.60 -43.97 5.34
CA GLY A 17 -51.76 -43.56 6.05
C GLY A 17 -51.29 -42.80 7.30
N THR A 18 -52.05 -41.82 7.69
CA THR A 18 -51.91 -41.03 8.92
C THR A 18 -52.33 -41.85 10.16
N PRO A 19 -51.84 -41.48 11.36
CA PRO A 19 -52.82 -40.89 12.28
C PRO A 19 -52.33 -39.62 13.00
N ALA A 20 -53.32 -38.80 13.28
CA ALA A 20 -53.29 -37.54 13.98
C ALA A 20 -53.06 -37.66 15.50
N ARG A 21 -52.56 -36.60 16.07
CA ARG A 21 -52.75 -35.94 17.40
C ARG A 21 -51.44 -35.35 17.84
N SER A 22 -51.30 -34.11 18.32
CA SER A 22 -52.18 -33.18 19.01
C SER A 22 -51.64 -31.77 18.89
N ARG A 23 -52.53 -30.80 18.77
CA ARG A 23 -52.24 -29.38 18.89
C ARG A 23 -51.73 -29.07 20.28
N ARG A 24 -50.52 -28.54 20.41
CA ARG A 24 -50.17 -27.62 21.51
C ARG A 24 -49.82 -26.29 20.93
N THR A 25 -50.67 -25.34 21.09
CA THR A 25 -50.45 -23.93 20.94
C THR A 25 -49.42 -23.47 21.97
N SER A 26 -48.21 -23.20 21.56
CA SER A 26 -47.27 -22.42 22.33
C SER A 26 -47.42 -20.95 21.90
N ARG A 27 -48.06 -20.18 22.80
CA ARG A 27 -48.04 -18.72 22.75
C ARG A 27 -46.59 -18.23 22.74
N CYS A 28 -46.26 -17.41 21.74
CA CYS A 28 -45.10 -16.56 21.80
C CYS A 28 -45.24 -15.64 23.04
N ALA A 29 -44.43 -15.87 24.05
CA ALA A 29 -44.22 -14.94 25.13
C ALA A 29 -43.30 -13.85 24.62
N SER A 30 -43.74 -12.61 24.57
CA SER A 30 -42.94 -11.43 24.44
C SER A 30 -41.86 -11.43 25.55
N PRO A 31 -40.59 -11.08 25.27
CA PRO A 31 -39.63 -10.89 26.32
C PRO A 31 -40.08 -9.70 27.19
N ALA A 32 -40.18 -9.92 28.48
CA ALA A 32 -40.41 -8.89 29.50
C ALA A 32 -39.29 -7.84 29.40
N PRO A 33 -39.57 -6.56 29.71
CA PRO A 33 -38.56 -5.53 29.75
C PRO A 33 -37.51 -5.91 30.81
N SER A 34 -36.24 -5.89 30.39
CA SER A 34 -35.09 -6.06 31.28
C SER A 34 -35.22 -5.09 32.44
N ARG A 35 -35.03 -5.61 33.62
CA ARG A 35 -35.01 -4.89 34.91
C ARG A 35 -34.15 -3.64 34.76
N GLY A 36 -34.73 -2.53 35.18
CA GLY A 36 -34.06 -1.25 35.27
C GLY A 36 -32.72 -1.38 36.01
N MET A 37 -31.74 -0.73 35.43
CA MET A 37 -30.49 -0.42 36.13
C MET A 37 -30.91 0.21 37.48
N ALA A 38 -30.51 -0.42 38.57
CA ALA A 38 -30.63 0.14 39.90
C ALA A 38 -29.92 1.49 39.88
N ALA A 39 -30.65 2.56 40.13
CA ALA A 39 -30.08 3.84 40.40
C ALA A 39 -29.17 3.66 41.64
N HIS A 40 -27.90 3.72 41.49
CA HIS A 40 -26.99 3.96 42.59
C HIS A 40 -27.23 5.40 43.04
N SER A 41 -28.08 5.55 44.06
CA SER A 41 -28.21 6.76 44.87
C SER A 41 -27.04 6.78 45.83
N GLY A 42 -25.79 6.95 45.34
CA GLY A 42 -24.67 7.46 46.06
C GLY A 42 -24.53 8.91 45.64
N ALA A 43 -24.49 9.84 46.60
CA ALA A 43 -24.25 11.25 46.33
C ALA A 43 -22.97 11.41 45.51
N PRO A 44 -22.98 12.08 44.33
CA PRO A 44 -21.80 12.30 43.55
C PRO A 44 -20.92 13.34 44.25
N SER A 45 -19.75 12.97 44.68
CA SER A 45 -18.65 13.87 44.95
C SER A 45 -17.81 14.03 43.67
N GLY A 46 -18.43 14.07 42.53
CA GLY A 46 -17.75 14.24 41.22
C GLY A 46 -17.40 15.72 41.01
N GLU A 47 -16.19 15.96 40.53
CA GLU A 47 -15.74 17.29 40.07
C GLU A 47 -16.58 17.69 38.85
N LEU A 48 -17.36 18.77 38.94
CA LEU A 48 -18.16 19.29 37.85
C LEU A 48 -17.32 20.18 36.95
N VAL A 49 -17.36 19.88 35.64
CA VAL A 49 -16.62 20.64 34.61
C VAL A 49 -17.62 21.32 33.69
N ARG A 50 -17.40 22.61 33.39
CA ARG A 50 -18.14 23.31 32.35
C ARG A 50 -17.56 22.92 30.99
N LEU A 51 -18.43 22.48 30.07
CA LEU A 51 -18.01 21.98 28.77
C LEU A 51 -17.35 23.08 27.89
N GLU A 52 -17.81 24.32 28.00
CA GLU A 52 -17.24 25.50 27.35
C GLU A 52 -15.79 25.77 27.83
N THR A 53 -15.59 25.73 29.15
CA THR A 53 -14.30 25.91 29.80
C THR A 53 -13.31 24.81 29.39
N LEU A 54 -13.75 23.56 29.41
CA LEU A 54 -12.97 22.42 28.97
C LEU A 54 -12.59 22.51 27.47
N LEU A 55 -13.56 22.88 26.60
CA LEU A 55 -13.32 23.07 25.18
C LEU A 55 -12.29 24.18 24.94
N SER A 56 -12.39 25.32 25.64
CA SER A 56 -11.44 26.41 25.55
C SER A 56 -10.03 25.97 25.98
N ALA A 57 -9.90 25.21 27.04
CA ALA A 57 -8.63 24.61 27.45
C ALA A 57 -8.08 23.63 26.39
N CYS A 58 -8.95 22.83 25.77
CA CYS A 58 -8.56 21.96 24.66
C CYS A 58 -8.10 22.75 23.43
N VAL A 59 -8.67 23.92 23.14
CA VAL A 59 -8.20 24.82 22.07
C VAL A 59 -6.76 25.29 22.35
N ASP A 60 -6.49 25.74 23.60
CA ASP A 60 -5.14 26.17 23.97
C ASP A 60 -4.14 24.99 23.97
N ALA A 61 -4.56 23.83 24.45
CA ALA A 61 -3.74 22.62 24.41
C ALA A 61 -3.41 22.18 22.98
N ALA A 62 -4.38 22.22 22.06
CA ALA A 62 -4.16 21.88 20.65
C ALA A 62 -3.19 22.87 19.98
N LEU A 63 -3.28 24.17 20.30
CA LEU A 63 -2.32 25.16 19.81
C LEU A 63 -0.90 24.92 20.31
N ARG A 64 -0.73 24.51 21.59
CA ARG A 64 0.57 24.10 22.14
C ARG A 64 1.12 22.87 21.40
N GLY A 65 0.26 21.87 21.10
CA GLY A 65 0.63 20.74 20.25
C GLY A 65 1.07 21.18 18.86
N CYS A 66 0.33 22.09 18.23
CA CYS A 66 0.69 22.67 16.95
C CYS A 66 2.06 23.37 16.97
N GLU A 67 2.40 24.09 18.04
CA GLU A 67 3.71 24.73 18.15
C GLU A 67 4.85 23.71 18.27
N GLU A 68 4.66 22.58 18.93
CA GLU A 68 5.65 21.50 18.93
C GLU A 68 5.83 20.89 17.54
N ILE A 69 4.75 20.65 16.80
CA ILE A 69 4.81 20.19 15.40
C ILE A 69 5.58 21.19 14.52
N ARG A 70 5.29 22.48 14.67
CA ARG A 70 5.99 23.57 13.96
C ARG A 70 7.48 23.65 14.35
N ARG A 71 7.80 23.47 15.64
CA ARG A 71 9.19 23.42 16.14
C ARG A 71 9.98 22.31 15.46
N VAL A 72 9.41 21.12 15.38
CA VAL A 72 10.05 19.98 14.71
C VAL A 72 10.23 20.25 13.21
N GLN A 73 9.23 20.84 12.55
CA GLN A 73 9.33 21.19 11.13
C GLN A 73 10.40 22.27 10.87
N ARG A 74 10.48 23.32 11.71
CA ARG A 74 11.55 24.34 11.61
C ARG A 74 12.93 23.72 11.80
N ALA A 75 13.08 22.83 12.78
CA ALA A 75 14.34 22.12 12.99
C ALA A 75 14.73 21.28 11.77
N ARG A 76 13.77 20.61 11.16
CA ARG A 76 13.95 19.83 9.93
C ARG A 76 14.38 20.71 8.74
N GLU A 77 13.76 21.89 8.57
CA GLU A 77 14.11 22.82 7.50
C GLU A 77 15.48 23.47 7.72
N ALA A 78 15.84 23.75 8.98
CA ALA A 78 17.13 24.32 9.34
C ALA A 78 18.31 23.36 9.20
N ALA A 79 18.07 22.05 9.41
CA ALA A 79 19.11 21.02 9.25
C ALA A 79 19.50 20.77 7.79
N GLY A 80 18.69 21.18 6.83
CA GLY A 80 18.94 20.99 5.40
C GLY A 80 18.76 19.52 4.95
N SER A 81 18.89 19.28 3.64
CA SER A 81 18.70 17.96 3.05
C SER A 81 19.84 16.97 3.30
N ASP A 82 20.95 17.41 3.89
CA ASP A 82 22.22 16.65 3.96
C ASP A 82 22.46 15.97 5.31
N ASP A 83 21.59 16.20 6.32
CA ASP A 83 21.73 15.59 7.64
C ASP A 83 20.63 14.50 7.83
N GLU A 84 20.93 13.27 7.39
CA GLU A 84 20.07 12.09 7.56
C GLU A 84 19.76 11.76 9.04
N GLY A 85 20.49 12.34 10.00
CA GLY A 85 20.28 12.14 11.44
C GLY A 85 19.31 13.14 12.08
N ALA A 86 18.95 14.23 11.40
CA ALA A 86 18.18 15.33 11.98
C ALA A 86 16.68 15.06 12.11
N PHE A 87 16.11 14.02 11.47
CA PHE A 87 14.70 13.68 11.54
C PHE A 87 14.50 12.17 11.64
N VAL A 88 14.23 11.70 12.84
CA VAL A 88 14.00 10.28 13.12
C VAL A 88 12.52 9.95 12.87
N VAL A 89 12.26 9.06 11.91
CA VAL A 89 10.95 8.47 11.68
C VAL A 89 10.98 7.03 12.14
N THR A 90 10.26 6.72 13.19
CA THR A 90 10.01 5.35 13.63
C THR A 90 8.69 4.89 13.03
N ARG A 91 8.55 3.62 12.70
CA ARG A 91 7.28 3.06 12.24
C ARG A 91 6.66 2.24 13.35
N LYS A 92 5.42 2.56 13.70
CA LYS A 92 4.61 1.75 14.63
C LYS A 92 4.36 0.34 14.05
N VAL A 93 4.25 0.25 12.71
CA VAL A 93 4.19 -1.00 11.94
C VAL A 93 5.23 -0.92 10.83
N ALA A 94 6.31 -1.69 10.91
CA ALA A 94 7.48 -1.57 10.02
C ALA A 94 7.14 -1.69 8.51
N SER A 95 6.06 -2.41 8.17
CA SER A 95 5.62 -2.64 6.79
C SER A 95 4.58 -1.63 6.27
N ASP A 96 3.98 -0.80 7.13
CA ASP A 96 3.00 0.21 6.72
C ASP A 96 3.61 1.61 6.74
N PRO A 97 3.87 2.24 5.59
CA PRO A 97 4.35 3.62 5.54
C PRO A 97 3.39 4.64 6.18
N ARG A 98 2.13 4.24 6.44
CA ARG A 98 1.12 5.05 7.12
C ARG A 98 1.21 4.97 8.64
N SER A 99 2.02 4.07 9.18
CA SER A 99 2.26 3.90 10.62
C SER A 99 3.49 4.69 11.10
N ALA A 100 3.81 5.80 10.47
CA ALA A 100 4.95 6.63 10.85
C ALA A 100 4.72 7.25 12.23
N LEU A 101 5.76 7.22 13.05
CA LEU A 101 5.86 7.93 14.32
C LEU A 101 7.04 8.90 14.22
N THR A 102 6.83 10.14 14.55
CA THR A 102 7.87 11.15 14.52
C THR A 102 8.08 11.79 15.90
N GLU A 103 9.18 12.51 16.06
CA GLU A 103 9.39 13.35 17.25
C GLU A 103 8.23 14.32 17.46
N ALA A 104 7.56 14.77 16.39
CA ALA A 104 6.44 15.69 16.47
C ALA A 104 5.23 15.07 17.18
N ASP A 105 4.92 13.79 16.90
CA ASP A 105 3.82 13.05 17.53
C ASP A 105 4.02 13.00 19.05
N VAL A 106 5.20 12.55 19.47
CA VAL A 106 5.53 12.39 20.91
C VAL A 106 5.57 13.74 21.62
N ALA A 107 6.21 14.76 21.00
CA ALA A 107 6.32 16.08 21.61
C ALA A 107 4.97 16.78 21.73
N ALA A 108 4.14 16.72 20.69
CA ALA A 108 2.80 17.30 20.69
C ALA A 108 1.91 16.60 21.73
N GLN A 109 1.87 15.26 21.78
CA GLN A 109 1.08 14.54 22.77
C GLN A 109 1.50 14.88 24.20
N LYS A 110 2.79 14.90 24.47
CA LYS A 110 3.32 15.24 25.80
C LYS A 110 2.92 16.66 26.22
N ALA A 111 3.00 17.64 25.32
CA ALA A 111 2.59 19.02 25.60
C ALA A 111 1.10 19.11 25.93
N ILE A 112 0.26 18.44 25.14
CA ILE A 112 -1.21 18.43 25.30
C ILE A 112 -1.61 17.72 26.58
N VAL A 113 -1.20 16.46 26.77
CA VAL A 113 -1.61 15.61 27.89
C VAL A 113 -1.13 16.17 29.20
N SER A 114 0.12 16.64 29.29
CA SER A 114 0.65 17.21 30.54
C SER A 114 -0.14 18.44 30.97
N ALA A 115 -0.48 19.34 30.05
CA ALA A 115 -1.25 20.55 30.35
C ALA A 115 -2.69 20.22 30.76
N LEU A 116 -3.37 19.30 30.04
CA LEU A 116 -4.74 18.91 30.39
C LEU A 116 -4.83 18.15 31.71
N ARG A 117 -3.92 17.22 32.01
CA ARG A 117 -3.89 16.49 33.28
C ARG A 117 -3.60 17.40 34.49
N ALA A 118 -2.77 18.44 34.30
CA ALA A 118 -2.47 19.39 35.38
C ALA A 118 -3.72 20.19 35.79
N GLN A 119 -4.62 20.48 34.87
CA GLN A 119 -5.79 21.30 35.10
C GLN A 119 -7.07 20.47 35.33
N PHE A 120 -7.18 19.30 34.69
CA PHE A 120 -8.35 18.41 34.76
C PHE A 120 -7.93 16.97 35.15
N PRO A 121 -7.43 16.73 36.33
CA PRO A 121 -6.86 15.44 36.74
C PRO A 121 -7.87 14.28 36.78
N ALA A 122 -9.15 14.61 36.90
CA ALA A 122 -10.24 13.62 37.02
C ALA A 122 -10.78 13.16 35.62
N ILE A 123 -10.40 13.81 34.53
CA ILE A 123 -10.89 13.48 33.20
C ILE A 123 -10.06 12.33 32.64
N ASN A 124 -10.76 11.35 32.02
CA ASN A 124 -10.07 10.28 31.28
C ASN A 124 -9.49 10.79 29.95
N ILE A 125 -8.22 10.45 29.67
CA ILE A 125 -7.52 10.84 28.45
C ILE A 125 -7.05 9.57 27.74
N VAL A 126 -7.37 9.46 26.44
CA VAL A 126 -6.94 8.41 25.51
C VAL A 126 -6.17 9.08 24.39
N GLY A 127 -4.87 8.90 24.36
CA GLY A 127 -3.99 9.39 23.30
C GLY A 127 -3.68 8.30 22.28
N GLU A 128 -3.17 8.69 21.13
CA GLU A 128 -2.67 7.76 20.12
C GLU A 128 -1.34 7.14 20.52
N GLU A 129 -0.47 7.93 21.20
CA GLU A 129 0.86 7.49 21.62
C GLU A 129 0.85 6.97 23.05
N ASP A 130 1.67 5.94 23.31
CA ASP A 130 1.82 5.39 24.67
C ASP A 130 2.53 6.38 25.61
N GLU A 131 1.99 6.59 26.79
CA GLU A 131 2.57 7.51 27.79
C GLU A 131 3.90 7.01 28.40
N ASN A 132 4.28 5.75 28.17
CA ASN A 132 5.41 5.08 28.79
C ASN A 132 6.63 4.93 27.86
N ASP A 133 6.66 5.58 26.71
CA ASP A 133 7.79 5.49 25.80
C ASP A 133 8.90 6.46 26.23
N ASP A 134 9.80 5.97 27.14
CA ASP A 134 11.00 6.69 27.62
C ASP A 134 12.07 6.87 26.54
N ALA A 135 11.82 6.38 25.31
CA ALA A 135 12.78 6.41 24.19
C ALA A 135 12.80 7.74 23.43
N ALA A 136 11.93 8.70 23.75
CA ALA A 136 11.95 10.01 23.11
C ALA A 136 13.14 10.86 23.59
N PRO A 137 13.89 11.53 22.68
CA PRO A 137 14.95 12.46 23.08
C PRO A 137 14.40 13.52 24.01
N GLN A 138 15.11 13.77 25.11
CA GLN A 138 14.69 14.72 26.13
C GLN A 138 14.51 16.10 25.51
N SER A 139 13.27 16.55 25.39
CA SER A 139 12.95 17.91 24.94
C SER A 139 13.47 18.93 25.96
N PRO A 140 14.25 19.94 25.58
CA PRO A 140 14.91 20.84 26.52
C PRO A 140 14.02 21.92 27.12
N LYS A 141 12.72 21.93 26.88
CA LYS A 141 11.83 22.91 27.51
C LYS A 141 10.63 22.20 28.13
N SER A 142 10.69 22.02 29.45
CA SER A 142 9.48 21.81 30.25
C SER A 142 8.56 23.01 30.03
N TYR A 143 7.39 22.77 29.44
CA TYR A 143 6.27 23.70 29.55
C TYR A 143 5.88 23.76 31.04
N THR A 144 6.62 24.59 31.81
CA THR A 144 6.34 24.80 33.21
C THR A 144 5.41 25.98 33.33
N GLY A 145 4.14 25.70 33.66
CA GLY A 145 3.45 26.54 34.57
C GLY A 145 2.38 27.49 34.08
N ASP A 146 2.17 27.73 32.80
CA ASP A 146 1.04 28.57 32.41
C ASP A 146 -0.25 27.70 32.30
N ALA A 147 -1.25 28.04 33.12
CA ALA A 147 -2.55 27.42 33.06
C ALA A 147 -3.15 27.53 31.64
N LEU A 148 -3.91 26.52 31.25
CA LEU A 148 -4.63 26.59 29.96
C LEU A 148 -5.67 27.71 29.98
N ARG A 149 -5.85 28.38 28.88
CA ARG A 149 -6.86 29.43 28.76
C ARG A 149 -8.25 28.79 28.67
N GLU A 150 -9.19 29.34 29.44
CA GLU A 150 -10.55 28.80 29.59
C GLU A 150 -11.62 29.66 28.90
N ASP A 151 -11.22 30.71 28.21
CA ASP A 151 -12.11 31.75 27.63
C ASP A 151 -12.19 31.76 26.12
N LEU A 152 -11.37 30.93 25.41
CA LEU A 152 -11.18 31.00 23.97
C LEU A 152 -12.44 30.73 23.16
N CYS A 153 -13.39 29.98 23.67
CA CYS A 153 -14.63 29.63 22.99
C CYS A 153 -15.83 30.52 23.40
N ALA A 154 -15.72 31.24 24.51
CA ALA A 154 -16.83 31.98 25.09
C ALA A 154 -17.44 33.03 24.13
N GLU A 155 -16.60 33.80 23.45
CA GLU A 155 -17.05 34.82 22.50
C GLU A 155 -17.81 34.24 21.31
N ALA A 156 -17.32 33.11 20.76
CA ALA A 156 -17.96 32.44 19.63
C ALA A 156 -19.34 31.89 20.01
N ILE A 157 -19.46 31.31 21.22
CA ILE A 157 -20.73 30.80 21.75
C ILE A 157 -21.68 31.96 21.97
N ALA A 158 -21.24 33.04 22.61
CA ALA A 158 -22.05 34.20 22.88
C ALA A 158 -22.58 34.90 21.61
N LYS A 159 -21.76 34.92 20.55
CA LYS A 159 -22.14 35.54 19.24
C LYS A 159 -23.04 34.66 18.39
N SER A 160 -23.18 33.35 18.70
CA SER A 160 -23.90 32.41 17.84
C SER A 160 -25.43 32.50 17.91
N GLY A 161 -25.98 33.30 18.84
CA GLY A 161 -27.42 33.54 19.02
C GLY A 161 -27.99 32.92 20.30
N GLU A 162 -29.16 33.41 20.70
CA GLU A 162 -29.83 33.03 21.98
C GLU A 162 -30.14 31.52 22.08
N GLU A 163 -30.35 30.83 20.94
CA GLU A 163 -30.64 29.40 20.90
C GLU A 163 -29.45 28.56 21.42
N PHE A 164 -28.23 29.09 21.37
CA PHE A 164 -27.00 28.41 21.80
C PHE A 164 -26.51 28.90 23.17
N ALA A 165 -27.10 29.92 23.75
CA ALA A 165 -26.75 30.43 25.07
C ALA A 165 -26.66 29.33 26.15
N PRO A 166 -27.52 28.28 26.16
CA PRO A 166 -27.42 27.19 27.11
C PRO A 166 -26.11 26.38 27.06
N LEU A 167 -25.35 26.41 25.95
CA LEU A 167 -24.07 25.70 25.84
C LEU A 167 -23.01 26.24 26.80
N SER A 168 -23.06 27.55 27.11
CA SER A 168 -22.15 28.18 28.07
C SER A 168 -22.39 27.75 29.51
N LEU A 169 -23.55 27.15 29.80
CA LEU A 169 -23.95 26.69 31.14
C LEU A 169 -23.92 25.15 31.29
N LEU A 170 -23.58 24.45 30.19
CA LEU A 170 -23.57 22.98 30.20
C LEU A 170 -22.42 22.45 31.05
N THR A 171 -22.79 21.80 32.15
CA THR A 171 -21.87 21.15 33.08
C THR A 171 -22.02 19.64 33.00
N CYS A 172 -20.94 18.92 33.22
CA CYS A 172 -20.92 17.48 33.29
C CYS A 172 -20.00 17.01 34.43
N ASP A 173 -20.19 15.78 34.85
CA ASP A 173 -19.26 15.14 35.79
C ASP A 173 -17.96 14.81 35.00
N ALA A 174 -16.80 15.16 35.55
CA ALA A 174 -15.51 14.86 34.97
C ALA A 174 -15.32 13.36 34.68
N ALA A 175 -15.87 12.49 35.51
CA ALA A 175 -15.83 11.04 35.33
C ALA A 175 -16.63 10.53 34.12
N ASP A 176 -17.60 11.30 33.62
CA ASP A 176 -18.38 10.99 32.41
C ASP A 176 -17.70 11.45 31.13
N VAL A 177 -16.57 12.17 31.23
CA VAL A 177 -15.84 12.75 30.10
C VAL A 177 -14.61 11.91 29.73
N THR A 178 -14.45 11.65 28.46
CA THR A 178 -13.21 11.09 27.89
C THR A 178 -12.69 12.02 26.79
N LEU A 179 -11.42 12.41 26.87
CA LEU A 179 -10.71 13.13 25.83
C LEU A 179 -10.01 12.13 24.90
N PHE A 180 -10.18 12.29 23.60
CA PHE A 180 -9.48 11.52 22.58
C PHE A 180 -8.50 12.45 21.85
N ILE A 181 -7.21 12.08 21.82
CA ILE A 181 -6.13 12.93 21.31
C ILE A 181 -5.39 12.20 20.20
N ASP A 182 -5.37 12.81 19.03
CA ASP A 182 -4.43 12.52 17.95
C ASP A 182 -3.46 13.69 17.84
N PRO A 183 -2.21 13.51 18.27
CA PRO A 183 -1.25 14.62 18.30
C PRO A 183 -0.87 15.12 16.91
N VAL A 184 -0.83 14.22 15.90
CA VAL A 184 -0.45 14.53 14.50
C VAL A 184 -1.30 13.72 13.53
N ASP A 185 -2.60 14.07 13.36
CA ASP A 185 -3.38 13.51 12.25
C ASP A 185 -2.71 13.85 10.92
N GLY A 186 -2.40 12.82 10.18
CA GLY A 186 -1.63 12.96 8.95
C GLY A 186 -0.12 12.89 9.17
N THR A 187 0.37 12.02 10.06
CA THR A 187 1.82 11.79 10.27
C THR A 187 2.53 11.43 8.96
N ARG A 188 1.90 10.65 8.09
CA ARG A 188 2.42 10.38 6.74
C ARG A 188 2.56 11.66 5.92
N GLU A 189 1.57 12.51 5.95
CA GLU A 189 1.56 13.81 5.25
C GLU A 189 2.66 14.72 5.80
N PHE A 190 2.88 14.69 7.11
CA PHE A 190 3.98 15.40 7.75
C PHE A 190 5.34 14.89 7.29
N VAL A 191 5.56 13.57 7.29
CA VAL A 191 6.79 12.94 6.78
C VAL A 191 7.04 13.29 5.30
N GLU A 192 5.99 13.27 4.48
CA GLU A 192 6.05 13.57 3.06
C GLU A 192 6.00 15.09 2.75
N SER A 193 6.08 15.96 3.75
CA SER A 193 6.06 17.43 3.63
C SER A 193 4.80 18.01 2.96
N ARG A 194 3.68 17.30 3.06
CA ARG A 194 2.36 17.82 2.66
C ARG A 194 1.69 18.53 3.83
N LEU A 195 2.30 19.59 4.30
CA LEU A 195 2.01 20.26 5.57
C LEU A 195 0.57 20.76 5.70
N HIS A 196 -0.10 21.16 4.60
CA HIS A 196 -1.51 21.58 4.61
C HIS A 196 -2.49 20.48 5.06
N ALA A 197 -2.05 19.23 5.10
CA ALA A 197 -2.87 18.10 5.49
C ALA A 197 -2.61 17.64 6.94
N VAL A 198 -1.70 18.28 7.65
CA VAL A 198 -1.33 17.95 9.02
C VAL A 198 -2.24 18.67 10.01
N GLN A 199 -2.76 17.93 10.99
CA GLN A 199 -3.67 18.45 12.01
C GLN A 199 -3.30 17.92 13.41
N CYS A 200 -3.86 18.53 14.44
CA CYS A 200 -3.84 18.05 15.82
C CYS A 200 -5.29 17.96 16.29
N LEU A 201 -5.73 16.79 16.77
CA LEU A 201 -7.13 16.56 17.11
C LEU A 201 -7.30 16.35 18.60
N ILE A 202 -8.26 17.05 19.22
CA ILE A 202 -8.69 16.80 20.59
C ILE A 202 -10.22 16.70 20.61
N GLY A 203 -10.75 15.49 20.81
CA GLY A 203 -12.18 15.22 20.90
C GLY A 203 -12.65 15.10 22.33
N ILE A 204 -13.83 15.64 22.65
CA ILE A 204 -14.48 15.56 23.95
C ILE A 204 -15.71 14.66 23.79
N ALA A 205 -15.65 13.48 24.37
CA ALA A 205 -16.77 12.56 24.45
C ALA A 205 -17.41 12.61 25.85
N LEU A 206 -18.73 12.76 25.88
CA LEU A 206 -19.54 12.64 27.09
C LEU A 206 -20.35 11.35 27.04
N ARG A 207 -20.05 10.41 27.96
CA ARG A 207 -20.68 9.06 27.98
C ARG A 207 -20.59 8.37 26.62
N GLY A 208 -19.43 8.40 25.99
CA GLY A 208 -19.17 7.77 24.70
C GLY A 208 -19.74 8.50 23.48
N ARG A 209 -20.24 9.72 23.59
CA ARG A 209 -20.76 10.51 22.48
C ARG A 209 -19.94 11.79 22.29
N ALA A 210 -19.42 12.00 21.10
CA ALA A 210 -18.70 13.23 20.75
C ALA A 210 -19.63 14.45 20.94
N VAL A 211 -19.27 15.39 21.82
CA VAL A 211 -20.06 16.59 22.14
C VAL A 211 -19.31 17.88 21.86
N ALA A 212 -17.99 17.85 21.86
CA ALA A 212 -17.17 18.97 21.44
C ALA A 212 -15.84 18.46 20.86
N GLY A 213 -15.14 19.32 20.12
CA GLY A 213 -13.86 18.94 19.56
C GLY A 213 -13.09 20.10 18.97
N VAL A 214 -11.80 19.92 18.87
CA VAL A 214 -10.84 20.89 18.33
C VAL A 214 -10.01 20.23 17.23
N ILE A 215 -9.82 20.92 16.14
CA ILE A 215 -8.85 20.60 15.09
C ILE A 215 -7.84 21.76 15.06
N GLY A 216 -6.65 21.52 15.60
CA GLY A 216 -5.50 22.40 15.47
C GLY A 216 -4.88 22.27 14.10
N LEU A 217 -4.54 23.40 13.50
CA LEU A 217 -3.93 23.49 12.17
C LEU A 217 -2.54 24.12 12.34
N PRO A 218 -1.46 23.32 12.42
CA PRO A 218 -0.11 23.85 12.58
C PRO A 218 0.35 24.65 11.35
N PHE A 219 -0.15 24.30 10.16
CA PHE A 219 0.25 24.91 8.89
C PHE A 219 -0.97 25.30 8.05
N PRO A 220 -1.73 26.34 8.44
CA PRO A 220 -2.99 26.70 7.76
C PRO A 220 -2.83 27.04 6.27
N GLU A 221 -1.65 27.53 5.87
CA GLU A 221 -1.29 27.84 4.49
C GLU A 221 -0.26 26.86 3.89
N GLY A 222 -0.05 25.71 4.55
CA GLY A 222 0.86 24.64 4.08
C GLY A 222 2.34 24.95 4.23
N ASP A 223 2.69 25.97 5.02
CA ASP A 223 4.04 26.47 5.20
C ASP A 223 4.21 26.98 6.64
N VAL A 224 5.40 26.78 7.22
CA VAL A 224 5.66 27.13 8.63
C VAL A 224 5.82 28.63 8.84
N GLU A 225 6.22 29.39 7.83
CA GLU A 225 6.53 30.83 7.95
C GLU A 225 5.38 31.75 7.47
N ARG A 226 4.42 31.22 6.67
CA ARG A 226 3.37 32.05 6.06
C ARG A 226 2.25 32.43 7.00
N ALA A 227 1.92 31.54 7.95
CA ALA A 227 0.84 31.79 8.90
C ALA A 227 1.15 31.15 10.25
N GLU A 228 0.63 31.73 11.33
CA GLU A 228 0.64 31.11 12.65
C GLU A 228 -0.36 29.95 12.71
N ALA A 229 -0.17 29.04 13.70
CA ALA A 229 -1.12 27.98 13.97
C ALA A 229 -2.51 28.56 14.34
N CYS A 230 -3.56 27.89 13.89
CA CYS A 230 -4.92 28.24 14.25
C CYS A 230 -5.70 26.98 14.64
N ALA A 231 -6.88 27.14 15.23
CA ALA A 231 -7.74 26.03 15.63
C ALA A 231 -9.18 26.25 15.19
N VAL A 232 -9.80 25.19 14.65
CA VAL A 232 -11.25 25.11 14.43
C VAL A 232 -11.85 24.28 15.56
N PHE A 233 -12.90 24.76 16.19
CA PHE A 233 -13.57 24.03 17.26
C PHE A 233 -15.08 23.98 17.06
N GLY A 234 -15.71 22.97 17.64
CA GLY A 234 -17.16 22.83 17.61
C GLY A 234 -17.69 22.26 18.92
N ILE A 235 -18.89 22.70 19.29
CA ILE A 235 -19.62 22.22 20.46
C ILE A 235 -21.08 22.00 20.09
N VAL A 236 -21.64 20.85 20.48
CA VAL A 236 -23.03 20.47 20.23
C VAL A 236 -23.64 19.82 21.48
N ALA A 237 -24.77 20.33 21.91
CA ALA A 237 -25.46 19.74 23.05
C ALA A 237 -25.91 18.29 22.75
N PRO A 238 -25.93 17.40 23.75
CA PRO A 238 -26.48 16.06 23.56
C PRO A 238 -27.90 16.11 22.97
N GLY A 239 -28.12 15.39 21.87
CA GLY A 239 -29.42 15.35 21.16
C GLY A 239 -29.74 16.54 20.25
N ALA A 240 -28.93 17.61 20.26
CA ALA A 240 -29.13 18.74 19.37
C ALA A 240 -28.78 18.40 17.92
N LYS A 241 -29.49 19.04 16.99
CA LYS A 241 -29.26 18.87 15.53
C LYS A 241 -28.09 19.68 14.98
N ARG A 242 -27.73 20.77 15.65
CA ARG A 242 -26.58 21.63 15.33
C ARG A 242 -26.07 22.30 16.59
N GLY A 243 -24.91 22.88 16.51
CA GLY A 243 -24.23 23.56 17.61
C GLY A 243 -23.52 24.82 17.17
N VAL A 244 -22.47 25.16 17.86
CA VAL A 244 -21.61 26.31 17.57
C VAL A 244 -20.28 25.84 17.04
N ILE A 245 -19.79 26.52 16.01
CA ILE A 245 -18.45 26.40 15.49
C ILE A 245 -17.75 27.73 15.60
N GLY A 246 -16.47 27.69 15.95
CA GLY A 246 -15.61 28.86 16.02
C GLY A 246 -14.22 28.57 15.46
N ILE A 247 -13.49 29.64 15.21
CA ILE A 247 -12.08 29.63 14.83
C ILE A 247 -11.32 30.51 15.81
N HIS A 248 -10.21 29.99 16.31
CA HIS A 248 -9.23 30.78 17.03
C HIS A 248 -7.98 30.94 16.16
N GLY A 249 -7.51 32.18 15.99
CA GLY A 249 -6.44 32.51 15.07
C GLY A 249 -6.90 32.87 13.66
N ALA A 250 -5.94 33.17 12.78
CA ALA A 250 -6.22 33.56 11.40
C ALA A 250 -6.26 32.33 10.48
N ARG A 251 -7.32 32.20 9.73
CA ARG A 251 -7.47 31.21 8.68
C ARG A 251 -7.91 31.88 7.38
N GLY A 252 -7.24 31.56 6.27
CA GLY A 252 -7.52 32.17 4.96
C GLY A 252 -8.88 31.82 4.36
N VAL A 253 -9.66 30.92 4.99
CA VAL A 253 -10.99 30.49 4.52
C VAL A 253 -12.07 31.25 5.31
N PRO A 254 -13.04 31.90 4.64
CA PRO A 254 -14.16 32.57 5.30
C PRO A 254 -15.00 31.58 6.11
N TRP A 255 -15.36 31.98 7.35
CA TRP A 255 -16.25 31.22 8.19
C TRP A 255 -17.39 32.10 8.74
N PRO A 256 -18.64 31.67 8.81
CA PRO A 256 -19.16 30.39 8.29
C PRO A 256 -19.14 30.33 6.78
N ILE A 257 -18.82 29.15 6.25
CA ILE A 257 -18.88 28.88 4.83
C ILE A 257 -20.37 28.94 4.43
N LYS A 258 -20.66 29.72 3.41
CA LYS A 258 -21.98 29.67 2.81
C LYS A 258 -22.09 28.40 2.00
N TYR A 259 -22.91 27.47 2.47
CA TYR A 259 -23.25 26.29 1.73
C TYR A 259 -24.11 26.71 0.51
N ASP A 260 -23.55 26.72 -0.67
CA ASP A 260 -24.31 26.83 -1.89
C ASP A 260 -25.16 25.60 -2.09
N ASN A 261 -26.34 25.75 -2.71
CA ASN A 261 -27.33 24.67 -2.79
C ASN A 261 -26.79 23.45 -3.60
N PRO A 262 -26.56 22.28 -2.99
CA PRO A 262 -25.75 21.19 -3.55
C PRO A 262 -26.50 20.25 -4.48
N THR A 263 -27.70 20.57 -4.94
CA THR A 263 -28.52 19.65 -5.72
C THR A 263 -27.98 19.33 -7.11
N ALA A 264 -26.96 20.08 -7.58
CA ALA A 264 -26.40 19.90 -8.92
C ALA A 264 -25.06 19.15 -8.95
N ASP A 265 -24.25 19.21 -7.88
CA ASP A 265 -22.91 18.60 -7.85
C ASP A 265 -22.62 17.97 -6.47
N VAL A 266 -22.36 16.67 -6.44
CA VAL A 266 -22.02 15.92 -5.24
C VAL A 266 -20.52 15.65 -5.24
N ARG A 267 -19.82 16.24 -4.28
CA ARG A 267 -18.39 16.03 -4.05
C ARG A 267 -18.20 15.08 -2.88
N SER A 268 -17.46 14.01 -3.08
CA SER A 268 -17.07 13.11 -2.01
C SER A 268 -15.56 13.15 -1.81
N VAL A 269 -15.11 12.86 -0.59
CA VAL A 269 -13.69 12.76 -0.27
C VAL A 269 -13.39 11.47 0.49
N SER A 270 -12.21 10.89 0.26
CA SER A 270 -11.68 9.77 1.04
C SER A 270 -10.16 9.78 1.06
N GLY A 271 -9.55 8.86 1.77
CA GLY A 271 -8.13 8.56 1.62
C GLY A 271 -7.82 7.77 0.34
N ASP A 272 -6.53 7.56 0.09
CA ASP A 272 -5.98 6.77 -1.02
C ASP A 272 -6.10 5.25 -0.81
N SER A 273 -6.74 4.80 0.27
CA SER A 273 -6.93 3.39 0.59
C SER A 273 -7.64 2.64 -0.54
N LYS A 274 -7.07 1.49 -0.90
CA LYS A 274 -7.63 0.56 -1.90
C LYS A 274 -8.51 -0.52 -1.27
N ASN A 275 -8.95 -0.31 -0.03
CA ASN A 275 -9.86 -1.24 0.64
C ASN A 275 -11.14 -1.43 -0.18
N ALA A 276 -11.51 -2.68 -0.45
CA ALA A 276 -12.62 -3.02 -1.33
C ALA A 276 -13.98 -2.52 -0.80
N ALA A 277 -14.20 -2.58 0.53
CA ALA A 277 -15.42 -2.07 1.13
C ALA A 277 -15.51 -0.54 1.03
N LEU A 278 -14.38 0.18 1.16
CA LEU A 278 -14.35 1.62 0.94
C LEU A 278 -14.64 1.98 -0.53
N ILE A 279 -14.13 1.19 -1.48
CA ILE A 279 -14.41 1.38 -2.92
C ILE A 279 -15.89 1.14 -3.17
N ALA A 280 -16.46 0.06 -2.65
CA ALA A 280 -17.89 -0.23 -2.80
C ALA A 280 -18.78 0.86 -2.17
N ALA A 281 -18.40 1.37 -0.99
CA ALA A 281 -19.12 2.48 -0.35
C ALA A 281 -19.06 3.76 -1.21
N LYS A 282 -17.93 4.08 -1.81
CA LYS A 282 -17.80 5.19 -2.77
C LYS A 282 -18.67 5.03 -4.00
N ASP A 283 -18.74 3.82 -4.56
CA ASP A 283 -19.58 3.52 -5.72
C ASP A 283 -21.08 3.64 -5.40
N ILE A 284 -21.49 3.31 -4.18
CA ILE A 284 -22.88 3.52 -3.71
C ILE A 284 -23.20 5.01 -3.65
N VAL A 285 -22.32 5.85 -3.08
CA VAL A 285 -22.51 7.31 -3.04
C VAL A 285 -22.57 7.89 -4.45
N LYS A 286 -21.65 7.46 -5.33
CA LYS A 286 -21.61 7.86 -6.74
C LYS A 286 -22.91 7.50 -7.47
N THR A 287 -23.34 6.27 -7.32
CA THR A 287 -24.59 5.79 -7.96
C THR A 287 -25.79 6.56 -7.46
N ALA A 288 -25.90 6.80 -6.15
CA ALA A 288 -26.97 7.60 -5.56
C ALA A 288 -26.98 9.04 -6.10
N ALA A 289 -25.81 9.66 -6.26
CA ALA A 289 -25.69 11.00 -6.84
C ALA A 289 -26.17 11.04 -8.29
N LEU A 290 -25.69 10.14 -9.13
CA LEU A 290 -26.09 10.06 -10.55
C LEU A 290 -27.58 9.76 -10.73
N GLU A 291 -28.14 8.86 -9.94
CA GLU A 291 -29.57 8.56 -9.95
C GLU A 291 -30.44 9.72 -9.47
N SER A 292 -29.91 10.61 -8.61
CA SER A 292 -30.60 11.83 -8.19
C SER A 292 -30.54 12.93 -9.23
N GLY A 293 -29.84 12.73 -10.34
CA GLY A 293 -29.64 13.71 -11.41
C GLY A 293 -28.49 14.69 -11.14
N ALA A 294 -27.70 14.49 -10.08
CA ALA A 294 -26.53 15.31 -9.77
C ALA A 294 -25.28 14.85 -10.55
N THR A 295 -24.33 15.74 -10.77
CA THR A 295 -22.96 15.35 -11.16
C THR A 295 -22.24 14.77 -9.94
N TYR A 296 -21.16 14.02 -10.17
CA TYR A 296 -20.37 13.44 -9.09
C TYR A 296 -18.88 13.64 -9.33
N SER A 297 -18.20 14.09 -8.29
CA SER A 297 -16.74 14.17 -8.26
C SER A 297 -16.19 13.51 -6.99
N HIS A 298 -14.94 13.04 -7.04
CA HIS A 298 -14.28 12.43 -5.91
C HIS A 298 -12.86 12.97 -5.75
N GLY A 299 -12.54 13.39 -4.52
CA GLY A 299 -11.21 13.86 -4.13
C GLY A 299 -10.52 12.91 -3.16
N VAL A 300 -9.19 12.84 -3.22
CA VAL A 300 -8.36 12.15 -2.24
C VAL A 300 -7.73 13.20 -1.32
N ILE A 301 -7.95 13.06 -0.01
CA ILE A 301 -7.45 13.97 1.02
C ILE A 301 -6.73 13.15 2.10
N GLY A 302 -5.50 13.58 2.47
CA GLY A 302 -4.74 13.03 3.61
C GLY A 302 -5.33 13.48 4.95
N GLY A 303 -5.02 12.75 6.02
CA GLY A 303 -5.52 12.99 7.37
C GLY A 303 -7.01 12.59 7.55
N ALA A 304 -7.35 12.07 8.69
CA ALA A 304 -8.74 11.70 9.00
C ALA A 304 -9.59 12.95 9.28
N GLY A 305 -9.08 13.85 10.10
CA GLY A 305 -9.70 15.12 10.45
C GLY A 305 -9.99 15.99 9.23
N ASN A 306 -9.07 16.04 8.26
CA ASN A 306 -9.23 16.83 7.03
C ASN A 306 -10.45 16.43 6.20
N LYS A 307 -10.76 15.12 6.13
CA LYS A 307 -11.91 14.63 5.37
C LYS A 307 -13.23 15.13 5.97
N LEU A 308 -13.38 15.00 7.29
CA LEU A 308 -14.58 15.46 7.97
C LEU A 308 -14.62 16.99 8.09
N LEU A 309 -13.47 17.65 8.23
CA LEU A 309 -13.40 19.12 8.20
C LEU A 309 -13.85 19.66 6.83
N ALA A 310 -13.48 18.99 5.71
CA ALA A 310 -13.96 19.36 4.38
C ALA A 310 -15.49 19.29 4.27
N VAL A 311 -16.13 18.36 4.96
CA VAL A 311 -17.59 18.26 5.04
C VAL A 311 -18.17 19.38 5.90
N ALA A 312 -17.59 19.64 7.07
CA ALA A 312 -18.03 20.73 7.94
C ALA A 312 -17.91 22.10 7.28
N GLU A 313 -16.91 22.28 6.41
CA GLU A 313 -16.65 23.47 5.62
C GLU A 313 -17.46 23.58 4.32
N GLY A 314 -18.22 22.57 3.94
CA GLY A 314 -18.93 22.55 2.67
C GLY A 314 -18.05 22.41 1.43
N ARG A 315 -16.80 21.99 1.58
CA ARG A 315 -15.91 21.65 0.47
C ARG A 315 -16.22 20.27 -0.11
N ALA A 316 -16.89 19.41 0.67
CA ALA A 316 -17.40 18.13 0.23
C ALA A 316 -18.78 17.86 0.85
N GLU A 317 -19.63 17.18 0.12
CA GLU A 317 -20.95 16.72 0.59
C GLU A 317 -20.81 15.45 1.44
N PHE A 318 -19.83 14.57 1.08
CA PHE A 318 -19.57 13.32 1.81
C PHE A 318 -18.10 13.11 2.08
N ALA A 319 -17.79 12.59 3.26
CA ALA A 319 -16.50 12.00 3.59
C ALA A 319 -16.66 10.51 3.88
N LEU A 320 -15.79 9.70 3.33
CA LEU A 320 -15.75 8.25 3.54
C LEU A 320 -14.39 7.86 4.09
N MET A 321 -14.37 7.15 5.21
CA MET A 321 -13.14 6.71 5.85
C MET A 321 -13.08 5.21 5.93
N HIS A 322 -11.87 4.68 5.82
CA HIS A 322 -11.68 3.24 5.79
C HIS A 322 -11.92 2.59 7.17
N PHE A 323 -11.99 1.27 7.18
CA PHE A 323 -12.07 0.44 8.36
C PHE A 323 -10.73 0.47 9.09
N GLY A 324 -10.77 0.51 10.41
CA GLY A 324 -9.58 0.63 11.24
C GLY A 324 -9.14 2.07 11.52
N THR A 325 -9.98 3.07 11.22
CA THR A 325 -9.82 4.44 11.71
C THR A 325 -10.03 4.46 13.22
N SER A 326 -9.12 5.07 13.94
CA SER A 326 -9.16 5.07 15.41
C SER A 326 -10.20 6.05 15.96
N LEU A 327 -10.54 5.90 17.25
CA LEU A 327 -11.53 6.80 17.89
C LEU A 327 -10.99 8.22 18.05
N TRP A 328 -9.68 8.41 18.22
CA TRP A 328 -9.04 9.73 18.26
C TRP A 328 -9.06 10.44 16.89
N ASP A 329 -9.03 9.71 15.77
CA ASP A 329 -9.20 10.26 14.43
C ASP A 329 -10.58 10.88 14.20
N THR A 330 -11.60 10.43 14.91
CA THR A 330 -13.00 10.71 14.58
C THR A 330 -13.76 11.52 15.62
N CYS A 331 -13.37 11.50 16.89
CA CYS A 331 -14.12 12.15 17.97
C CYS A 331 -14.21 13.67 17.77
N ALA A 332 -13.08 14.36 17.57
CA ALA A 332 -13.05 15.80 17.36
C ALA A 332 -13.80 16.23 16.09
N PRO A 333 -13.49 15.65 14.90
CA PRO A 333 -14.13 16.09 13.67
C PRO A 333 -15.62 15.68 13.59
N GLU A 334 -16.07 14.58 14.25
CA GLU A 334 -17.50 14.27 14.37
C GLU A 334 -18.24 15.41 15.09
N ALA A 335 -17.72 15.86 16.23
CA ALA A 335 -18.34 16.95 16.98
C ALA A 335 -18.46 18.23 16.14
N ILE A 336 -17.45 18.56 15.35
CA ILE A 336 -17.42 19.74 14.47
C ILE A 336 -18.43 19.59 13.32
N VAL A 337 -18.49 18.44 12.66
CA VAL A 337 -19.49 18.19 11.59
C VAL A 337 -20.92 18.28 12.15
N ARG A 338 -21.16 17.73 13.32
CA ARG A 338 -22.47 17.81 14.00
C ARG A 338 -22.80 19.22 14.45
N ALA A 339 -21.83 19.99 14.91
CA ALA A 339 -22.00 21.39 15.22
C ALA A 339 -22.38 22.22 13.97
N ALA A 340 -21.85 21.87 12.80
CA ALA A 340 -22.25 22.43 11.51
C ALA A 340 -23.66 22.04 11.07
N GLY A 341 -24.32 21.08 11.74
CA GLY A 341 -25.61 20.53 11.36
C GLY A 341 -25.53 19.35 10.38
N GLY A 342 -24.32 18.84 10.13
CA GLY A 342 -24.09 17.59 9.40
C GLY A 342 -24.25 16.35 10.28
N LYS A 343 -23.92 15.18 9.72
CA LYS A 343 -24.06 13.90 10.39
C LYS A 343 -22.84 13.02 10.15
N VAL A 344 -22.39 12.30 11.17
CA VAL A 344 -21.32 11.30 11.11
C VAL A 344 -21.79 10.02 11.77
N THR A 345 -21.59 8.88 11.10
CA THR A 345 -21.97 7.54 11.59
C THR A 345 -21.01 6.50 11.03
N ASP A 346 -21.17 5.24 11.44
CA ASP A 346 -20.63 4.15 10.67
C ASP A 346 -21.31 4.07 9.27
N LEU A 347 -20.82 3.21 8.40
CA LEU A 347 -21.37 3.06 7.04
C LEU A 347 -22.84 2.59 7.02
N TYR A 348 -23.31 1.98 8.11
CA TYR A 348 -24.69 1.51 8.23
C TYR A 348 -25.62 2.52 8.90
N GLY A 349 -25.11 3.69 9.28
CA GLY A 349 -25.89 4.76 9.87
C GLY A 349 -26.07 4.66 11.38
N ALA A 350 -25.32 3.75 12.06
CA ALA A 350 -25.29 3.73 13.52
C ALA A 350 -24.31 4.80 14.04
N PRO A 351 -24.65 5.48 15.14
CA PRO A 351 -23.79 6.48 15.74
C PRO A 351 -22.46 5.89 16.22
N LEU A 352 -21.34 6.61 16.00
CA LEU A 352 -20.05 6.21 16.54
C LEU A 352 -20.06 6.23 18.08
N MET A 353 -19.27 5.34 18.68
CA MET A 353 -19.11 5.21 20.12
C MET A 353 -17.67 5.53 20.50
N HIS A 354 -17.45 6.67 21.14
CA HIS A 354 -16.17 7.13 21.62
C HIS A 354 -16.04 6.84 23.13
N ALA A 355 -15.78 5.57 23.47
CA ALA A 355 -15.58 5.12 24.84
C ALA A 355 -14.28 4.31 24.93
N ALA A 356 -13.52 4.49 25.99
CA ALA A 356 -12.24 3.80 26.19
C ALA A 356 -12.40 2.28 26.32
N ASP A 357 -13.57 1.83 26.79
CA ASP A 357 -13.99 0.44 26.96
C ASP A 357 -14.97 -0.04 25.88
N ALA A 358 -14.99 0.60 24.70
CA ALA A 358 -15.88 0.24 23.62
C ALA A 358 -15.72 -1.24 23.23
N PRO A 359 -16.80 -2.00 22.99
CA PRO A 359 -16.73 -3.43 22.65
C PRO A 359 -15.90 -3.77 21.42
N GLY A 360 -15.64 -2.80 20.55
CA GLY A 360 -14.82 -2.91 19.36
C GLY A 360 -13.37 -2.49 19.52
N GLY A 361 -12.95 -2.17 20.75
CA GLY A 361 -11.67 -1.52 21.01
C GLY A 361 -11.68 -0.05 20.55
N LEU A 362 -10.50 0.55 20.40
CA LEU A 362 -10.35 1.96 20.04
C LEU A 362 -10.46 2.23 18.52
N VAL A 363 -11.23 1.40 17.78
CA VAL A 363 -11.27 1.40 16.31
C VAL A 363 -12.71 1.42 15.77
N ASN A 364 -12.96 2.20 14.74
CA ASN A 364 -14.23 2.22 13.99
C ASN A 364 -14.30 1.03 12.99
N GLN A 365 -14.77 -0.11 13.47
CA GLN A 365 -14.75 -1.38 12.73
C GLN A 365 -15.65 -1.40 11.48
N LEU A 366 -16.70 -0.58 11.44
CA LEU A 366 -17.68 -0.55 10.34
C LEU A 366 -17.43 0.60 9.35
N GLY A 367 -16.22 1.19 9.37
CA GLY A 367 -15.91 2.38 8.58
C GLY A 367 -16.69 3.61 9.06
N VAL A 368 -16.46 4.76 8.44
CA VAL A 368 -17.09 6.02 8.82
C VAL A 368 -17.60 6.75 7.59
N ILE A 369 -18.82 7.30 7.68
CA ILE A 369 -19.38 8.22 6.71
C ILE A 369 -19.80 9.52 7.38
N GLY A 370 -19.30 10.65 6.86
CA GLY A 370 -19.75 11.98 7.21
C GLY A 370 -20.53 12.62 6.07
N SER A 371 -21.56 13.39 6.38
CA SER A 371 -22.31 14.19 5.38
C SER A 371 -22.59 15.59 5.86
N GLY A 372 -22.58 16.54 4.92
CA GLY A 372 -22.87 17.94 5.19
C GLY A 372 -24.36 18.22 5.47
N PRO A 373 -24.68 19.39 6.06
CA PRO A 373 -26.05 19.76 6.42
C PRO A 373 -26.96 19.96 5.21
N THR A 374 -26.42 20.13 4.05
CA THR A 374 -27.14 20.35 2.77
C THR A 374 -27.54 19.06 2.08
N CYS A 375 -27.08 17.90 2.54
CA CYS A 375 -27.45 16.60 1.98
C CYS A 375 -28.91 16.26 2.31
N THR A 376 -29.77 16.29 1.30
CA THR A 376 -31.23 16.08 1.43
C THR A 376 -31.75 15.10 0.39
N GLY A 377 -33.02 14.69 0.52
CA GLY A 377 -33.67 13.77 -0.44
C GLY A 377 -32.93 12.44 -0.58
N ALA A 378 -32.64 12.03 -1.81
CA ALA A 378 -31.93 10.79 -2.10
C ALA A 378 -30.46 10.80 -1.61
N MET A 379 -29.89 12.00 -1.46
CA MET A 379 -28.55 12.22 -0.90
C MET A 379 -28.55 12.53 0.60
N ALA A 380 -29.69 12.45 1.29
CA ALA A 380 -29.71 12.55 2.74
C ALA A 380 -28.85 11.42 3.35
N HIS A 381 -28.14 11.73 4.44
CA HIS A 381 -27.25 10.79 5.12
C HIS A 381 -27.91 9.42 5.34
N ASP A 382 -29.12 9.42 5.94
CA ASP A 382 -29.83 8.17 6.24
C ASP A 382 -30.27 7.40 4.99
N ALA A 383 -30.57 8.09 3.89
CA ALA A 383 -30.91 7.47 2.62
C ALA A 383 -29.70 6.76 1.99
N VAL A 384 -28.53 7.39 2.04
CA VAL A 384 -27.27 6.81 1.56
C VAL A 384 -26.87 5.62 2.43
N CYS A 385 -26.95 5.74 3.77
CA CYS A 385 -26.67 4.64 4.70
C CYS A 385 -27.67 3.46 4.51
N ALA A 386 -28.95 3.75 4.17
CA ALA A 386 -29.91 2.70 3.85
C ALA A 386 -29.47 1.88 2.62
N ARG A 387 -29.01 2.54 1.56
CA ARG A 387 -28.43 1.85 0.38
C ARG A 387 -27.21 1.00 0.74
N MET A 388 -26.37 1.47 1.66
CA MET A 388 -25.22 0.69 2.14
C MET A 388 -25.67 -0.54 2.93
N ARG A 389 -26.69 -0.43 3.79
CA ARG A 389 -27.27 -1.58 4.52
C ARG A 389 -27.90 -2.62 3.62
N GLU A 390 -28.53 -2.19 2.53
CA GLU A 390 -29.21 -3.06 1.56
C GLU A 390 -28.24 -3.71 0.59
N ASN A 391 -27.03 -3.19 0.45
CA ASN A 391 -26.01 -3.73 -0.45
C ASN A 391 -25.35 -4.98 0.15
N THR A 392 -25.76 -6.14 -0.37
CA THR A 392 -25.28 -7.44 0.14
C THR A 392 -23.80 -7.65 -0.06
N ASP A 393 -23.20 -7.00 -1.04
CA ASP A 393 -21.80 -7.17 -1.39
C ASP A 393 -20.92 -6.31 -0.46
N LEU A 394 -21.32 -5.07 -0.20
CA LEU A 394 -20.69 -4.26 0.83
C LEU A 394 -20.76 -4.95 2.21
N LYS A 395 -21.90 -5.55 2.55
CA LYS A 395 -22.07 -6.29 3.80
C LYS A 395 -21.07 -7.45 3.92
N LYS A 396 -20.94 -8.30 2.88
CA LYS A 396 -19.96 -9.39 2.88
C LYS A 396 -18.52 -8.89 3.04
N LEU A 397 -18.19 -7.75 2.41
CA LEU A 397 -16.87 -7.15 2.52
C LEU A 397 -16.58 -6.65 3.95
N ILE A 398 -17.58 -6.04 4.60
CA ILE A 398 -17.48 -5.58 5.99
C ILE A 398 -17.40 -6.77 6.95
N ASP A 399 -18.29 -7.76 6.79
CA ASP A 399 -18.33 -8.96 7.65
C ASP A 399 -16.96 -9.70 7.63
N ARG A 400 -16.32 -9.77 6.48
CA ARG A 400 -14.96 -10.34 6.36
C ARG A 400 -13.91 -9.53 7.10
N PHE A 401 -13.98 -8.21 7.02
CA PHE A 401 -13.06 -7.33 7.73
C PHE A 401 -13.24 -7.42 9.24
N THR A 402 -14.49 -7.38 9.72
CA THR A 402 -14.80 -7.48 11.16
C THR A 402 -14.51 -8.87 11.73
N ALA A 403 -14.73 -9.95 10.95
CA ALA A 403 -14.33 -11.29 11.36
C ALA A 403 -12.80 -11.42 11.51
N GLY A 404 -12.03 -10.77 10.65
CA GLY A 404 -10.57 -10.66 10.79
C GLY A 404 -10.17 -9.88 12.06
N ASN A 405 -10.84 -8.78 12.35
CA ASN A 405 -10.56 -7.95 13.53
C ASN A 405 -11.10 -8.54 14.84
N ALA A 406 -12.20 -9.30 14.82
CA ALA A 406 -12.71 -9.96 16.03
C ALA A 406 -11.72 -10.99 16.59
N SER A 407 -10.85 -11.55 15.75
CA SER A 407 -9.74 -12.38 16.20
C SER A 407 -8.60 -11.60 16.88
N LEU A 408 -8.54 -10.28 16.68
CA LEU A 408 -7.54 -9.38 17.28
C LEU A 408 -7.95 -8.89 18.69
N ALA A 409 -9.24 -8.95 19.03
CA ALA A 409 -9.77 -8.37 20.28
C ALA A 409 -9.75 -9.31 21.50
N VAL A 410 -9.34 -10.58 21.34
CA VAL A 410 -9.26 -11.53 22.45
C VAL A 410 -7.82 -11.60 22.96
N GLY A 411 -7.51 -10.76 23.94
CA GLY A 411 -6.31 -10.90 24.76
C GLY A 411 -6.38 -12.21 25.55
N GLY A 412 -5.72 -13.23 25.05
CA GLY A 412 -5.54 -14.53 25.69
C GLY A 412 -4.20 -15.10 25.28
N ASP A 413 -3.53 -15.64 26.26
CA ASP A 413 -2.23 -16.27 26.30
C ASP A 413 -1.75 -16.85 24.96
N VAL A 414 -0.54 -16.47 24.53
CA VAL A 414 0.05 -16.68 23.22
C VAL A 414 0.26 -18.18 22.95
N GLY A 415 -0.71 -18.81 22.32
CA GLY A 415 -0.63 -20.18 21.79
C GLY A 415 -0.21 -20.15 20.31
N GLN A 416 0.96 -20.43 20.06
CA GLN A 416 1.87 -20.48 18.92
C GLN A 416 1.36 -20.82 17.50
N ALA A 417 0.20 -21.44 17.31
CA ALA A 417 -0.32 -21.84 15.99
C ALA A 417 -1.31 -20.83 15.38
N SER A 418 -1.67 -19.78 16.12
CA SER A 418 -2.68 -18.79 15.71
C SER A 418 -2.10 -17.58 14.95
N ASP A 419 -0.78 -17.37 14.98
CA ASP A 419 -0.16 -16.12 14.54
C ASP A 419 -0.22 -15.96 13.02
N VAL A 420 0.04 -17.00 12.22
CA VAL A 420 -0.10 -16.93 10.76
C VAL A 420 -1.55 -16.73 10.35
N ALA A 421 -2.50 -17.40 11.01
CA ALA A 421 -3.92 -17.22 10.76
C ALA A 421 -4.39 -15.79 11.13
N ARG A 422 -3.82 -15.22 12.18
CA ARG A 422 -4.09 -13.84 12.61
C ARG A 422 -3.54 -12.83 11.61
N CYS A 423 -2.30 -13.01 11.15
CA CYS A 423 -1.64 -12.11 10.21
C CYS A 423 -2.22 -12.17 8.80
N LEU A 424 -2.51 -13.37 8.28
CA LEU A 424 -2.83 -13.59 6.87
C LEU A 424 -4.25 -14.16 6.64
N GLY A 425 -4.97 -14.51 7.71
CA GLY A 425 -6.24 -15.22 7.63
C GLY A 425 -6.08 -16.69 7.18
N GLY A 426 -7.08 -17.52 7.43
CA GLY A 426 -7.12 -18.93 7.04
C GLY A 426 -6.79 -19.91 8.16
N ALA A 427 -6.60 -21.19 7.83
CA ALA A 427 -6.29 -22.21 8.81
C ALA A 427 -4.87 -22.06 9.37
N PRO A 428 -4.67 -22.14 10.69
CA PRO A 428 -3.34 -22.05 11.27
C PRO A 428 -2.49 -23.25 10.85
N MET A 429 -1.20 -23.01 10.60
CA MET A 429 -0.22 -24.09 10.41
C MET A 429 0.27 -24.56 11.78
N SER A 430 0.33 -25.85 12.00
CA SER A 430 0.88 -26.40 13.25
C SER A 430 2.39 -26.18 13.32
N THR A 431 2.91 -25.98 14.52
CA THR A 431 4.36 -25.87 14.75
C THR A 431 5.12 -27.08 14.22
N ALA A 432 4.61 -28.27 14.47
CA ALA A 432 5.20 -29.53 13.96
C ALA A 432 5.23 -29.56 12.42
N ASP A 433 4.13 -29.16 11.75
CA ASP A 433 4.07 -29.15 10.28
C ASP A 433 5.08 -28.17 9.67
N VAL A 434 5.25 -27.00 10.25
CA VAL A 434 6.27 -26.01 9.80
C VAL A 434 7.68 -26.58 10.01
N GLY A 435 7.98 -27.12 11.19
CA GLY A 435 9.28 -27.71 11.51
C GLY A 435 9.63 -28.88 10.59
N ASP A 436 8.70 -29.82 10.41
CA ASP A 436 8.88 -30.98 9.54
C ASP A 436 9.14 -30.59 8.06
N LYS A 437 8.46 -29.58 7.56
CA LYS A 437 8.66 -29.06 6.19
C LYS A 437 10.06 -28.49 6.01
N ILE A 438 10.53 -27.66 6.95
CA ILE A 438 11.85 -27.05 6.90
C ILE A 438 12.94 -28.12 7.02
N MET A 439 12.86 -28.99 8.02
CA MET A 439 13.85 -30.07 8.22
C MET A 439 13.94 -31.01 7.01
N ARG A 440 12.79 -31.36 6.43
CA ARG A 440 12.75 -32.21 5.23
C ARG A 440 13.42 -31.54 4.04
N ALA A 441 13.14 -30.25 3.81
CA ALA A 441 13.74 -29.50 2.70
C ALA A 441 15.27 -29.38 2.84
N LEU A 442 15.77 -29.28 4.08
CA LEU A 442 17.18 -29.18 4.40
C LEU A 442 17.86 -30.56 4.52
N GLY A 443 17.10 -31.65 4.40
CA GLY A 443 17.64 -33.01 4.57
C GLY A 443 18.09 -33.37 6.01
N ILE A 444 17.60 -32.60 6.99
CA ILE A 444 17.93 -32.79 8.41
C ILE A 444 16.98 -33.81 9.00
N SER A 445 17.54 -34.94 9.52
CA SER A 445 16.77 -36.00 10.15
C SER A 445 17.35 -36.32 11.55
N ASN A 446 17.13 -35.41 12.49
CA ASN A 446 17.51 -35.63 13.88
C ASN A 446 16.24 -35.77 14.74
N ALA A 447 16.03 -36.93 15.35
CA ALA A 447 14.86 -37.25 16.18
C ALA A 447 14.76 -36.39 17.46
N GLN A 448 15.82 -35.69 17.85
CA GLN A 448 15.85 -34.79 19.01
C GLN A 448 15.58 -33.32 18.64
N THR A 449 15.67 -32.97 17.35
CA THR A 449 15.41 -31.62 16.86
C THR A 449 13.92 -31.39 16.63
N ALA A 450 13.36 -30.39 17.25
CA ALA A 450 11.96 -30.01 17.06
C ALA A 450 11.80 -28.49 17.01
N LEU A 451 10.90 -28.02 16.17
CA LEU A 451 10.44 -26.64 16.25
C LEU A 451 9.53 -26.52 17.48
N LEU A 452 9.93 -25.74 18.47
CA LEU A 452 9.19 -25.52 19.71
C LEU A 452 8.05 -24.51 19.52
N GLY A 453 8.20 -23.60 18.59
CA GLY A 453 7.21 -22.59 18.27
C GLY A 453 7.67 -21.70 17.15
N TYR A 454 6.73 -20.93 16.60
CA TYR A 454 7.02 -19.82 15.70
C TYR A 454 6.09 -18.65 16.00
N SER A 455 6.52 -17.45 15.67
CA SER A 455 5.69 -16.23 15.72
C SER A 455 5.71 -15.52 14.37
N ALA A 456 4.61 -14.87 14.06
CA ALA A 456 4.47 -14.03 12.86
C ALA A 456 4.11 -12.62 13.31
N PRO A 457 5.08 -11.74 13.58
CA PRO A 457 4.83 -10.40 14.05
C PRO A 457 3.98 -9.63 13.02
N GLU A 458 2.92 -8.96 13.47
CA GLU A 458 1.99 -8.26 12.58
C GLU A 458 2.69 -7.11 11.82
N HIS A 459 3.70 -6.48 12.45
CA HIS A 459 4.51 -5.44 11.83
C HIS A 459 5.37 -5.96 10.65
N ASP A 460 5.64 -7.26 10.57
CA ASP A 460 6.36 -7.88 9.44
C ASP A 460 5.44 -8.36 8.32
N ALA A 461 4.11 -8.22 8.48
CA ALA A 461 3.16 -8.64 7.47
C ALA A 461 3.15 -7.67 6.28
N VAL A 462 3.43 -8.20 5.08
CA VAL A 462 3.34 -7.45 3.83
C VAL A 462 2.04 -7.81 3.14
N ARG A 463 1.10 -6.87 3.12
CA ARG A 463 -0.18 -7.05 2.43
C ARG A 463 -0.09 -6.47 1.03
N GLY A 464 -0.08 -7.35 0.03
CA GLY A 464 -0.11 -6.99 -1.38
C GLY A 464 -1.53 -6.85 -1.92
N LEU A 465 -1.63 -6.55 -3.21
CA LEU A 465 -2.92 -6.44 -3.89
C LEU A 465 -3.67 -7.79 -3.97
N MET A 466 -2.92 -8.88 -4.13
CA MET A 466 -3.43 -10.24 -4.34
C MET A 466 -2.64 -11.29 -3.55
N SER A 467 -1.60 -10.87 -2.86
CA SER A 467 -0.76 -11.74 -2.03
C SER A 467 -0.50 -11.10 -0.68
N ASP A 468 -0.53 -11.90 0.34
CA ASP A 468 -0.12 -11.55 1.69
C ASP A 468 1.12 -12.37 2.04
N ALA A 469 2.05 -11.76 2.75
CA ALA A 469 3.27 -12.43 3.19
C ALA A 469 3.67 -11.97 4.59
N CYS A 470 4.35 -12.83 5.32
CA CYS A 470 4.93 -12.47 6.62
C CYS A 470 6.21 -13.25 6.88
N ARG A 471 7.06 -12.68 7.73
CA ARG A 471 8.19 -13.41 8.32
C ARG A 471 7.68 -14.28 9.45
N LEU A 472 8.21 -15.50 9.56
CA LEU A 472 8.02 -16.40 10.68
C LEU A 472 9.32 -16.43 11.47
N ASN A 473 9.30 -16.00 12.73
CA ASN A 473 10.42 -16.16 13.65
C ASN A 473 10.32 -17.56 14.25
N LEU A 474 11.36 -18.37 14.09
CA LEU A 474 11.36 -19.79 14.44
C LEU A 474 12.13 -20.01 15.75
N LYS A 475 11.56 -20.79 16.65
CA LYS A 475 12.22 -21.21 17.89
C LYS A 475 12.39 -22.71 17.90
N TRP A 476 13.62 -23.16 17.74
CA TRP A 476 13.99 -24.58 17.77
C TRP A 476 14.35 -25.04 19.18
N SER A 477 14.43 -26.35 19.38
CA SER A 477 14.93 -26.97 20.60
C SER A 477 16.41 -26.63 20.82
N ASP A 478 16.88 -26.68 22.09
CA ASP A 478 18.26 -26.31 22.45
C ASP A 478 19.33 -27.19 21.78
N ASP A 479 18.99 -28.46 21.46
CA ASP A 479 19.84 -29.41 20.77
C ASP A 479 19.64 -29.40 19.25
N ALA A 480 19.04 -28.35 18.68
CA ALA A 480 18.78 -28.26 17.26
C ALA A 480 20.05 -28.07 16.44
N ASP A 481 20.02 -28.59 15.19
CA ASP A 481 21.12 -28.44 14.25
C ASP A 481 21.37 -26.93 13.99
N PRO A 482 22.62 -26.45 14.11
CA PRO A 482 22.96 -25.05 13.83
C PRO A 482 22.66 -24.59 12.41
N ALA A 483 22.48 -25.51 11.47
CA ALA A 483 22.10 -25.21 10.09
C ALA A 483 20.61 -24.85 9.93
N LEU A 484 19.80 -25.00 10.98
CA LEU A 484 18.39 -24.66 10.93
C LEU A 484 18.20 -23.13 10.93
N PRO A 485 17.29 -22.60 10.08
CA PRO A 485 17.06 -21.18 9.99
C PRO A 485 16.35 -20.64 11.24
N ARG A 486 16.68 -19.42 11.63
CA ARG A 486 15.98 -18.70 12.71
C ARG A 486 14.69 -18.06 12.26
N SER A 487 14.52 -17.88 10.95
CA SER A 487 13.32 -17.33 10.32
C SER A 487 13.00 -18.03 9.01
N ALA A 488 11.76 -17.88 8.58
CA ALA A 488 11.26 -18.28 7.26
C ALA A 488 10.32 -17.22 6.73
N PHE A 489 10.13 -17.16 5.42
CA PHE A 489 9.21 -16.24 4.79
C PHE A 489 8.00 -17.00 4.26
N TYR A 490 6.80 -16.64 4.73
CA TYR A 490 5.56 -17.25 4.29
C TYR A 490 4.79 -16.30 3.37
N LYS A 491 4.48 -16.74 2.15
CA LYS A 491 3.69 -16.01 1.17
C LYS A 491 2.44 -16.78 0.82
N LYS A 492 1.28 -16.09 0.81
CA LYS A 492 -0.03 -16.64 0.46
C LYS A 492 -0.67 -15.80 -0.63
N VAL A 493 -1.21 -16.45 -1.63
CA VAL A 493 -2.01 -15.85 -2.71
C VAL A 493 -3.41 -16.42 -2.69
N ASP A 494 -4.42 -15.58 -2.54
CA ASP A 494 -5.84 -15.94 -2.59
C ASP A 494 -6.58 -14.83 -3.32
N MET A 495 -6.64 -14.93 -4.65
CA MET A 495 -7.23 -13.88 -5.49
C MET A 495 -8.74 -13.77 -5.30
N GLY A 496 -9.42 -14.87 -5.04
CA GLY A 496 -10.88 -14.93 -4.83
C GLY A 496 -11.36 -14.33 -3.52
N ASN A 497 -10.42 -14.04 -2.60
CA ASN A 497 -10.74 -13.41 -1.34
C ASN A 497 -11.15 -11.93 -1.46
N LEU A 498 -10.99 -11.32 -2.63
CA LEU A 498 -11.31 -9.92 -2.90
C LEU A 498 -12.41 -9.82 -3.95
N GLU A 499 -13.61 -9.44 -3.53
CA GLU A 499 -14.80 -9.39 -4.41
C GLU A 499 -14.65 -8.42 -5.59
N TYR A 500 -13.89 -7.31 -5.41
CA TYR A 500 -13.57 -6.43 -6.53
C TYR A 500 -12.74 -7.12 -7.61
N MET A 501 -12.04 -8.21 -7.29
CA MET A 501 -11.32 -9.04 -8.27
C MET A 501 -12.29 -9.79 -9.19
N ARG A 502 -13.47 -10.20 -8.69
CA ARG A 502 -14.52 -10.78 -9.52
C ARG A 502 -15.09 -9.76 -10.51
N LEU A 503 -15.29 -8.52 -10.08
CA LEU A 503 -15.66 -7.43 -10.99
C LEU A 503 -14.56 -7.16 -12.01
N LYS A 504 -13.28 -7.19 -11.61
CA LYS A 504 -12.16 -7.09 -12.55
C LYS A 504 -12.08 -8.27 -13.50
N GLN A 505 -12.43 -9.47 -13.06
CA GLN A 505 -12.49 -10.64 -13.94
C GLN A 505 -13.51 -10.43 -15.07
N ILE A 506 -14.64 -9.78 -14.78
CA ILE A 506 -15.66 -9.43 -15.78
C ILE A 506 -15.18 -8.29 -16.68
N THR A 507 -14.59 -7.23 -16.11
CA THR A 507 -14.21 -6.02 -16.85
C THR A 507 -12.83 -6.08 -17.49
N GLN A 508 -11.91 -6.90 -16.94
CA GLN A 508 -10.53 -7.06 -17.38
C GLN A 508 -10.07 -8.52 -17.30
N PRO A 509 -10.76 -9.47 -17.98
CA PRO A 509 -10.51 -10.91 -17.81
C PRO A 509 -9.07 -11.31 -18.17
N LEU A 510 -8.51 -10.73 -19.23
CA LEU A 510 -7.13 -11.00 -19.67
C LEU A 510 -6.10 -10.59 -18.61
N LYS A 511 -6.36 -9.47 -17.92
CA LYS A 511 -5.48 -9.03 -16.83
C LYS A 511 -5.54 -9.99 -15.65
N ILE A 512 -6.73 -10.43 -15.24
CA ILE A 512 -6.89 -11.37 -14.12
C ILE A 512 -6.24 -12.71 -14.44
N ALA A 513 -6.46 -13.25 -15.65
CA ALA A 513 -5.82 -14.49 -16.11
C ALA A 513 -4.29 -14.36 -16.13
N ARG A 514 -3.77 -13.24 -16.61
CA ARG A 514 -2.34 -12.92 -16.60
C ARG A 514 -1.78 -12.85 -15.16
N ASP A 515 -2.45 -12.11 -14.29
CA ASP A 515 -2.00 -11.91 -12.91
C ASP A 515 -2.06 -13.24 -12.12
N SER A 516 -3.10 -14.06 -12.29
CA SER A 516 -3.18 -15.41 -11.71
C SER A 516 -2.04 -16.30 -12.21
N LYS A 517 -1.78 -16.27 -13.51
CA LYS A 517 -0.67 -17.01 -14.10
C LYS A 517 0.69 -16.56 -13.57
N SER A 518 0.88 -15.28 -13.30
CA SER A 518 2.16 -14.78 -12.76
C SER A 518 2.45 -15.36 -11.39
N TYR A 519 1.47 -15.45 -10.50
CA TYR A 519 1.61 -16.11 -9.19
C TYR A 519 1.83 -17.61 -9.30
N ARG A 520 1.16 -18.27 -10.25
CA ARG A 520 1.41 -19.68 -10.56
C ARG A 520 2.85 -19.89 -11.00
N VAL A 521 3.39 -19.05 -11.89
CA VAL A 521 4.77 -19.12 -12.38
C VAL A 521 5.76 -19.00 -11.22
N GLU A 522 5.63 -17.95 -10.39
CA GLU A 522 6.49 -17.79 -9.23
C GLU A 522 6.48 -19.02 -8.31
N SER A 523 5.27 -19.44 -7.94
CA SER A 523 5.10 -20.54 -7.00
C SER A 523 5.59 -21.88 -7.56
N SER A 524 5.35 -22.14 -8.85
CA SER A 524 5.82 -23.34 -9.52
C SER A 524 7.34 -23.34 -9.73
N PHE A 525 7.91 -22.18 -10.09
CA PHE A 525 9.35 -22.06 -10.30
C PHE A 525 10.12 -22.27 -8.99
N LEU A 526 9.75 -21.55 -7.92
CA LEU A 526 10.42 -21.69 -6.62
C LEU A 526 10.30 -23.09 -6.02
N ALA A 527 9.20 -23.80 -6.29
CA ALA A 527 9.00 -25.19 -5.85
C ALA A 527 9.71 -26.24 -6.72
N SER A 528 10.23 -25.85 -7.90
CA SER A 528 10.80 -26.78 -8.89
C SER A 528 12.24 -27.21 -8.58
N ASP A 529 12.65 -28.31 -9.19
CA ASP A 529 14.05 -28.73 -9.15
C ASP A 529 14.99 -27.77 -9.92
N ALA A 530 14.45 -26.95 -10.83
CA ALA A 530 15.19 -25.89 -11.51
C ALA A 530 15.68 -24.81 -10.53
N ALA A 531 14.81 -24.33 -9.63
CA ALA A 531 15.20 -23.34 -8.62
C ALA A 531 16.19 -23.90 -7.61
N LYS A 532 16.02 -25.15 -7.16
CA LYS A 532 16.97 -25.84 -6.29
C LYS A 532 18.34 -26.00 -6.95
N ALA A 533 18.39 -26.40 -8.23
CA ALA A 533 19.63 -26.54 -8.96
C ALA A 533 20.32 -25.19 -9.17
N LEU A 534 19.56 -24.13 -9.37
CA LEU A 534 20.05 -22.74 -9.49
C LEU A 534 20.68 -22.28 -8.16
N GLU A 535 19.99 -22.46 -7.03
CA GLU A 535 20.50 -22.16 -5.69
C GLU A 535 21.78 -22.97 -5.39
N SER A 536 21.77 -24.29 -5.62
CA SER A 536 22.92 -25.18 -5.43
C SER A 536 24.12 -24.82 -6.32
N SER A 537 23.93 -24.00 -7.35
CA SER A 537 24.99 -23.45 -8.21
C SER A 537 25.53 -22.11 -7.69
N GLY A 538 25.13 -21.68 -6.48
CA GLY A 538 25.59 -20.48 -5.83
C GLY A 538 24.94 -19.20 -6.37
N ILE A 539 23.74 -19.30 -6.94
CA ILE A 539 22.94 -18.17 -7.37
C ILE A 539 21.85 -17.96 -6.32
N GLY A 540 21.84 -16.82 -5.64
CA GLY A 540 20.95 -16.56 -4.51
C GLY A 540 19.49 -16.46 -4.94
N VAL A 541 18.78 -17.57 -4.76
CA VAL A 541 17.33 -17.67 -4.84
C VAL A 541 16.83 -18.31 -3.55
N PRO A 542 15.68 -17.89 -2.98
CA PRO A 542 15.23 -18.45 -1.72
C PRO A 542 14.89 -19.94 -1.87
N LEU A 543 15.43 -20.77 -0.99
CA LEU A 543 15.07 -22.17 -0.92
C LEU A 543 13.58 -22.31 -0.56
N CYS A 544 12.83 -23.10 -1.32
CA CYS A 544 11.44 -23.39 -1.03
C CYS A 544 11.32 -24.59 -0.09
N TYR A 545 10.97 -24.35 1.18
CA TYR A 545 10.74 -25.41 2.16
C TYR A 545 9.44 -26.16 1.92
N ALA A 546 8.40 -25.45 1.46
CA ALA A 546 7.14 -26.08 1.09
C ALA A 546 6.31 -25.18 0.17
N ALA A 547 5.51 -25.80 -0.69
CA ALA A 547 4.54 -25.15 -1.54
C ALA A 547 3.20 -25.88 -1.52
N ASP A 548 2.08 -25.13 -1.53
CA ASP A 548 0.74 -25.65 -1.80
C ASP A 548 0.19 -24.91 -3.02
N LEU A 549 0.06 -25.62 -4.14
CA LEU A 549 -0.29 -25.07 -5.43
C LEU A 549 -1.65 -25.62 -5.85
N ARG A 550 -2.66 -24.74 -5.89
CA ARG A 550 -4.04 -25.08 -6.29
C ARG A 550 -4.48 -24.18 -7.43
N PRO A 551 -3.92 -24.35 -8.64
CA PRO A 551 -4.34 -23.58 -9.81
C PRO A 551 -5.75 -23.99 -10.26
N ARG A 552 -6.52 -23.01 -10.75
CA ARG A 552 -7.84 -23.18 -11.34
C ARG A 552 -7.83 -22.50 -12.72
N ASP A 553 -7.61 -23.30 -13.76
CA ASP A 553 -7.55 -22.80 -15.14
C ASP A 553 -8.93 -22.44 -15.68
N ASP A 554 -9.98 -23.07 -15.15
CA ASP A 554 -11.41 -22.81 -15.45
C ASP A 554 -11.92 -21.53 -14.78
N ASP A 555 -11.40 -21.17 -13.62
CA ASP A 555 -11.70 -19.93 -12.90
C ASP A 555 -10.43 -19.39 -12.21
N PRO A 556 -9.61 -18.62 -12.94
CA PRO A 556 -8.29 -18.18 -12.45
C PRO A 556 -8.33 -17.44 -11.11
N ILE A 557 -9.44 -16.78 -10.79
CA ILE A 557 -9.60 -16.04 -9.52
C ILE A 557 -9.71 -16.97 -8.31
N GLU A 558 -10.15 -18.21 -8.49
CA GLU A 558 -10.22 -19.22 -7.42
C GLU A 558 -8.88 -19.95 -7.21
N SER A 559 -7.85 -19.57 -7.95
CA SER A 559 -6.51 -20.12 -7.73
C SER A 559 -5.95 -19.68 -6.37
N LYS A 560 -5.32 -20.63 -5.69
CA LYS A 560 -4.66 -20.39 -4.39
C LYS A 560 -3.26 -20.97 -4.41
N PHE A 561 -2.32 -20.20 -3.86
CA PHE A 561 -0.94 -20.61 -3.76
C PHE A 561 -0.40 -20.22 -2.38
N SER A 562 0.44 -21.06 -1.80
CA SER A 562 1.22 -20.66 -0.65
C SER A 562 2.63 -21.25 -0.72
N LEU A 563 3.57 -20.48 -0.23
CA LEU A 563 4.99 -20.80 -0.21
C LEU A 563 5.55 -20.58 1.20
N LEU A 564 6.35 -21.52 1.68
CA LEU A 564 7.22 -21.36 2.83
C LEU A 564 8.65 -21.34 2.29
N LEU A 565 9.31 -20.21 2.41
CA LEU A 565 10.59 -19.93 1.77
C LEU A 565 11.67 -19.61 2.79
N GLU A 566 12.91 -19.76 2.39
CA GLU A 566 14.05 -19.13 3.05
C GLU A 566 13.84 -17.61 3.15
N ASP A 567 14.32 -17.04 4.25
CA ASP A 567 14.19 -15.61 4.54
C ASP A 567 15.55 -14.91 4.43
N PHE A 568 15.63 -13.89 3.61
CA PHE A 568 16.76 -12.96 3.58
C PHE A 568 16.64 -11.97 4.73
N HIS A 569 17.06 -12.40 5.95
CA HIS A 569 16.76 -11.68 7.18
C HIS A 569 17.69 -10.47 7.38
N PRO A 570 17.17 -9.29 7.78
CA PRO A 570 17.99 -8.10 8.02
C PRO A 570 19.08 -8.29 9.08
N ASP A 571 18.81 -9.07 10.14
CA ASP A 571 19.81 -9.35 11.18
C ASP A 571 20.98 -10.21 10.67
N ASP A 572 20.83 -10.88 9.53
CA ASP A 572 21.92 -11.55 8.81
C ASP A 572 22.69 -10.59 7.92
N GLY A 573 22.27 -9.32 7.88
CA GLY A 573 22.86 -8.27 7.06
C GLY A 573 22.28 -8.20 5.64
N TRP A 574 21.15 -8.86 5.36
CA TRP A 574 20.45 -8.72 4.10
C TRP A 574 19.68 -7.40 4.05
N LEU A 575 19.91 -6.62 3.01
CA LEU A 575 19.29 -5.32 2.77
C LEU A 575 18.52 -5.35 1.44
N GLN A 576 17.35 -4.74 1.43
CA GLN A 576 16.60 -4.46 0.21
C GLN A 576 16.69 -2.96 -0.06
N GLU A 577 17.63 -2.60 -0.90
CA GLU A 577 17.92 -1.20 -1.21
C GLU A 577 16.85 -0.58 -2.10
N ARG A 578 16.63 0.71 -1.93
CA ARG A 578 15.74 1.47 -2.80
C ARG A 578 16.31 1.57 -4.23
N MET A 579 17.60 1.82 -4.33
CA MET A 579 18.41 1.83 -5.55
C MET A 579 19.77 1.24 -5.22
N LEU A 580 20.32 0.51 -6.15
CA LEU A 580 21.61 -0.16 -5.98
C LEU A 580 22.75 0.80 -6.36
N LYS A 581 23.69 0.98 -5.45
CA LYS A 581 24.93 1.69 -5.73
C LYS A 581 25.75 0.95 -6.81
N PRO A 582 26.71 1.62 -7.47
CA PRO A 582 27.42 0.99 -8.59
C PRO A 582 28.04 -0.37 -8.28
N ASP A 583 28.63 -0.56 -7.10
CA ASP A 583 29.21 -1.83 -6.65
C ASP A 583 28.14 -2.90 -6.41
N GLN A 584 27.02 -2.54 -5.80
CA GLN A 584 25.88 -3.43 -5.60
C GLN A 584 25.21 -3.81 -6.93
N ALA A 585 25.04 -2.83 -7.83
CA ALA A 585 24.46 -3.02 -9.16
C ALA A 585 25.30 -3.97 -10.00
N LYS A 586 26.64 -3.86 -9.93
CA LYS A 586 27.56 -4.76 -10.59
C LYS A 586 27.38 -6.20 -10.12
N CYS A 587 27.37 -6.45 -8.81
CA CYS A 587 27.16 -7.80 -8.25
C CYS A 587 25.78 -8.36 -8.60
N ALA A 588 24.73 -7.53 -8.63
CA ALA A 588 23.39 -7.95 -9.06
C ALA A 588 23.35 -8.34 -10.54
N LEU A 589 24.05 -7.61 -11.41
CA LEU A 589 24.18 -7.97 -12.82
C LEU A 589 25.01 -9.25 -13.01
N GLU A 590 26.05 -9.48 -12.21
CA GLU A 590 26.81 -10.72 -12.21
C GLU A 590 25.92 -11.93 -11.81
N ALA A 591 25.06 -11.77 -10.80
CA ALA A 591 24.08 -12.79 -10.41
C ALA A 591 23.07 -13.09 -11.53
N LEU A 592 22.53 -12.06 -12.19
CA LEU A 592 21.64 -12.22 -13.36
C LEU A 592 22.37 -12.90 -14.52
N ALA A 593 23.63 -12.53 -14.79
CA ALA A 593 24.45 -13.14 -15.83
C ALA A 593 24.64 -14.65 -15.60
N ARG A 594 24.93 -15.05 -14.36
CA ARG A 594 25.05 -16.46 -13.97
C ARG A 594 23.73 -17.21 -14.13
N MET A 595 22.60 -16.61 -13.72
CA MET A 595 21.26 -17.17 -13.94
C MET A 595 20.98 -17.39 -15.43
N HIS A 596 21.24 -16.38 -16.27
CA HIS A 596 21.01 -16.49 -17.70
C HIS A 596 21.90 -17.56 -18.34
N ALA A 597 23.18 -17.64 -17.97
CA ALA A 597 24.09 -18.67 -18.45
C ALA A 597 23.70 -20.10 -18.00
N PHE A 598 23.20 -20.25 -16.77
CA PHE A 598 22.74 -21.51 -16.22
C PHE A 598 21.61 -22.14 -17.05
N PHE A 599 20.69 -21.30 -17.54
CA PHE A 599 19.54 -21.75 -18.33
C PHE A 599 19.75 -21.69 -19.86
N LEU A 600 20.95 -21.49 -20.36
CA LEU A 600 21.19 -21.58 -21.81
C LEU A 600 20.90 -22.98 -22.35
N PRO A 601 20.38 -23.12 -23.60
CA PRO A 601 20.09 -24.42 -24.21
C PRO A 601 21.26 -25.39 -24.21
N GLY A 602 22.51 -24.86 -24.36
CA GLY A 602 23.75 -25.63 -24.34
C GLY A 602 24.26 -25.97 -22.94
N SER A 603 23.69 -25.47 -21.85
CA SER A 603 24.19 -25.70 -20.50
C SER A 603 24.03 -27.15 -20.03
N ARG A 604 24.86 -27.55 -19.07
CA ARG A 604 24.76 -28.90 -18.47
C ARG A 604 23.38 -29.15 -17.85
N TYR A 605 22.78 -28.14 -17.22
CA TYR A 605 21.45 -28.24 -16.65
C TYR A 605 20.40 -28.62 -17.69
N ARG A 606 20.30 -27.84 -18.79
CA ARG A 606 19.29 -28.08 -19.84
C ARG A 606 19.55 -29.33 -20.68
N ARG A 607 20.78 -29.81 -20.72
CA ARG A 607 21.15 -31.07 -21.37
C ARG A 607 21.09 -32.29 -20.45
N SER A 608 20.84 -32.09 -19.14
CA SER A 608 20.86 -33.20 -18.17
C SER A 608 19.76 -34.23 -18.45
N SER A 609 18.61 -33.81 -18.91
CA SER A 609 17.52 -34.67 -19.39
C SER A 609 16.57 -33.93 -20.33
N THR A 610 15.83 -34.67 -21.15
CA THR A 610 14.70 -34.14 -21.93
C THR A 610 13.57 -33.67 -21.02
N ASP A 611 13.45 -34.24 -19.85
CA ASP A 611 12.40 -33.94 -18.87
C ASP A 611 12.68 -32.56 -18.20
N ALA A 612 13.95 -32.22 -17.91
CA ALA A 612 14.33 -30.94 -17.32
C ALA A 612 13.91 -29.73 -18.19
N ASP A 613 14.09 -29.81 -19.50
CA ASP A 613 13.63 -28.73 -20.43
C ASP A 613 12.09 -28.68 -20.52
N ALA A 614 11.43 -29.85 -20.52
CA ALA A 614 9.97 -29.91 -20.56
C ALA A 614 9.34 -29.38 -19.24
N GLU A 615 9.89 -29.75 -18.10
CA GLU A 615 9.48 -29.24 -16.79
C GLU A 615 9.69 -27.73 -16.71
N LEU A 616 10.84 -27.22 -17.11
CA LEU A 616 11.13 -25.79 -17.11
C LEU A 616 10.11 -25.02 -17.98
N ARG A 617 9.78 -25.54 -19.16
CA ARG A 617 8.76 -24.95 -20.06
C ARG A 617 7.34 -24.97 -19.47
N ALA A 618 7.02 -25.97 -18.65
CA ALA A 618 5.73 -26.05 -17.97
C ALA A 618 5.63 -25.10 -16.76
N THR A 619 6.77 -24.70 -16.20
CA THR A 619 6.88 -23.96 -14.96
C THR A 619 6.91 -22.44 -15.16
N VAL A 620 7.61 -21.96 -16.20
CA VAL A 620 7.84 -20.52 -16.43
C VAL A 620 7.01 -19.97 -17.60
N TRP A 621 7.03 -18.65 -17.81
CA TRP A 621 6.39 -18.06 -19.00
C TRP A 621 7.10 -18.51 -20.28
N ASN A 622 6.33 -18.77 -21.31
CA ASN A 622 6.87 -19.03 -22.65
C ASN A 622 7.74 -17.86 -23.18
N SER A 623 7.39 -16.65 -22.78
CA SER A 623 8.22 -15.47 -22.93
C SER A 623 8.14 -14.68 -21.61
N GLY A 624 9.30 -14.41 -21.00
CA GLY A 624 9.44 -13.66 -19.76
C GLY A 624 9.28 -12.16 -19.98
N GLY A 625 9.11 -11.44 -18.87
CA GLY A 625 8.98 -9.98 -18.87
C GLY A 625 7.55 -9.47 -18.69
N TYR A 626 7.41 -8.51 -17.80
CA TYR A 626 6.11 -7.94 -17.40
C TYR A 626 5.45 -7.12 -18.52
N TRP A 627 6.25 -6.44 -19.34
CA TRP A 627 5.80 -5.38 -20.22
C TRP A 627 5.73 -5.75 -21.69
N GLN A 628 5.52 -7.02 -22.00
CA GLN A 628 5.40 -7.45 -23.39
C GLN A 628 4.20 -6.78 -24.07
N PRO A 629 4.36 -6.29 -25.34
CA PRO A 629 3.29 -5.59 -26.05
C PRO A 629 1.99 -6.40 -26.18
N ASN A 630 2.07 -7.71 -26.37
CA ASN A 630 0.91 -8.60 -26.50
C ASN A 630 0.19 -8.86 -25.15
N MET A 631 0.76 -8.43 -24.04
CA MET A 631 0.15 -8.51 -22.69
C MET A 631 -0.40 -7.17 -22.21
N GLN A 632 -0.24 -6.10 -23.00
CA GLN A 632 -0.72 -4.76 -22.67
C GLN A 632 -1.96 -4.42 -23.48
N PRO A 633 -2.91 -3.63 -22.92
CA PRO A 633 -4.00 -3.06 -23.70
C PRO A 633 -3.48 -2.19 -24.84
N GLU A 634 -4.11 -2.26 -25.99
CA GLU A 634 -3.72 -1.51 -27.20
C GLU A 634 -3.67 0.01 -26.94
N GLU A 635 -4.59 0.50 -26.14
CA GLU A 635 -4.69 1.91 -25.74
C GLU A 635 -3.42 2.40 -25.03
N GLN A 636 -2.72 1.52 -24.29
CA GLN A 636 -1.46 1.87 -23.63
C GLN A 636 -0.28 1.95 -24.59
N MET A 637 -0.37 1.26 -25.72
CA MET A 637 0.66 1.29 -26.77
C MET A 637 0.56 2.54 -27.63
N CYS A 638 -0.64 3.08 -27.81
CA CYS A 638 -0.93 4.21 -28.69
C CYS A 638 -0.87 5.58 -28.01
N ILE A 639 -0.62 5.64 -26.69
CA ILE A 639 -0.73 6.87 -25.90
C ILE A 639 0.61 7.62 -25.73
N LEU A 640 1.73 7.07 -26.19
CA LEU A 640 3.07 7.60 -25.90
C LEU A 640 3.26 9.05 -26.38
N ALA A 641 2.76 9.37 -27.58
CA ALA A 641 2.89 10.73 -28.12
C ALA A 641 2.14 11.75 -27.28
N ASP A 642 0.88 11.44 -26.90
CA ASP A 642 0.03 12.33 -26.09
C ASP A 642 0.55 12.43 -24.66
N ALA A 643 1.01 11.30 -24.08
CA ALA A 643 1.64 11.23 -22.77
C ALA A 643 2.88 12.13 -22.70
N TRP A 644 3.65 12.16 -23.78
CA TRP A 644 4.89 12.91 -23.86
C TRP A 644 4.66 14.43 -23.76
N GLU A 645 3.57 14.95 -24.30
CA GLU A 645 3.21 16.36 -24.14
C GLU A 645 3.06 16.72 -22.64
N THR A 646 2.45 15.83 -21.87
CA THR A 646 2.33 16.02 -20.41
C THR A 646 3.70 15.97 -19.73
N HIS A 647 4.57 15.01 -20.12
CA HIS A 647 5.91 14.91 -19.56
C HIS A 647 6.77 16.13 -19.91
N MET A 648 6.65 16.67 -21.12
CA MET A 648 7.35 17.91 -21.51
C MET A 648 6.89 19.13 -20.71
N LYS A 649 5.60 19.22 -20.33
CA LYS A 649 5.12 20.26 -19.42
C LYS A 649 5.73 20.08 -18.02
N ASN A 650 5.78 18.86 -17.52
CA ASN A 650 6.23 18.58 -16.16
C ASN A 650 7.76 18.70 -16.00
N PHE A 651 8.54 18.24 -16.98
CA PHE A 651 10.00 18.20 -16.92
C PHE A 651 10.70 19.28 -17.74
N GLY A 652 9.98 20.10 -18.51
CA GLY A 652 10.55 21.07 -19.46
C GLY A 652 11.57 22.00 -18.86
N ASP A 653 11.30 22.53 -17.66
CA ASP A 653 12.24 23.40 -16.94
C ASP A 653 13.51 22.65 -16.49
N ALA A 654 13.39 21.41 -16.05
CA ALA A 654 14.51 20.58 -15.65
C ALA A 654 15.35 20.19 -16.87
N ILE A 655 14.70 19.82 -17.98
CA ILE A 655 15.36 19.51 -19.27
C ILE A 655 16.12 20.73 -19.79
N SER A 656 15.55 21.92 -19.74
CA SER A 656 16.18 23.15 -20.24
C SER A 656 17.44 23.57 -19.47
N ARG A 657 17.56 23.13 -18.23
CA ARG A 657 18.74 23.36 -17.37
C ARG A 657 19.85 22.33 -17.59
N ASP A 658 19.55 21.20 -18.24
CA ASP A 658 20.53 20.16 -18.52
C ASP A 658 21.23 20.45 -19.85
N PRO A 659 22.54 20.82 -19.83
CA PRO A 659 23.27 21.18 -21.05
C PRO A 659 23.49 20.00 -22.02
N SER A 660 23.25 18.78 -21.57
CA SER A 660 23.38 17.55 -22.38
C SER A 660 22.14 17.24 -23.20
N MET A 661 21.04 18.00 -23.04
CA MET A 661 19.76 17.78 -23.73
C MET A 661 19.37 19.00 -24.57
N SER A 662 18.85 18.75 -25.78
CA SER A 662 18.19 19.76 -26.61
C SER A 662 16.66 19.63 -26.42
N THR A 663 16.00 20.68 -25.95
CA THR A 663 14.56 20.71 -25.75
C THR A 663 13.80 20.38 -27.05
N ALA A 664 14.30 20.83 -28.19
CA ALA A 664 13.65 20.59 -29.49
C ALA A 664 13.70 19.08 -29.86
N ASP A 665 14.84 18.43 -29.65
CA ASP A 665 15.01 17.00 -29.95
C ASP A 665 14.22 16.12 -28.99
N VAL A 666 14.32 16.41 -27.69
CA VAL A 666 13.62 15.68 -26.63
C VAL A 666 12.09 15.79 -26.78
N GLY A 667 11.58 16.93 -27.29
CA GLY A 667 10.15 17.11 -27.54
C GLY A 667 9.53 16.08 -28.48
N SER A 668 10.31 15.48 -29.37
CA SER A 668 9.85 14.49 -30.35
C SER A 668 9.93 13.02 -29.85
N VAL A 669 10.54 12.76 -28.68
CA VAL A 669 10.84 11.40 -28.21
C VAL A 669 9.59 10.53 -28.12
N GLY A 670 8.48 11.05 -27.57
CA GLY A 670 7.23 10.29 -27.44
C GLY A 670 6.70 9.78 -28.77
N ALA A 671 6.61 10.65 -29.77
CA ALA A 671 6.12 10.30 -31.09
C ALA A 671 7.06 9.31 -31.82
N ARG A 672 8.37 9.53 -31.69
CA ARG A 672 9.38 8.64 -32.27
C ARG A 672 9.39 7.27 -31.62
N LEU A 673 9.32 7.23 -30.31
CA LEU A 673 9.23 5.97 -29.53
C LEU A 673 7.95 5.21 -29.87
N GLN A 674 6.83 5.90 -30.02
CA GLN A 674 5.57 5.29 -30.45
C GLN A 674 5.66 4.68 -31.86
N ALA A 675 6.29 5.38 -32.80
CA ALA A 675 6.48 4.87 -34.16
C ALA A 675 7.30 3.58 -34.23
N HIS A 676 8.21 3.37 -33.25
CA HIS A 676 9.05 2.18 -33.20
C HIS A 676 8.58 1.15 -32.13
N ALA A 677 7.52 1.41 -31.36
CA ALA A 677 7.14 0.61 -30.20
C ALA A 677 6.91 -0.88 -30.51
N VAL A 678 6.22 -1.17 -31.62
CA VAL A 678 5.94 -2.56 -32.05
C VAL A 678 7.22 -3.30 -32.42
N ALA A 679 8.10 -2.65 -33.20
CA ALA A 679 9.37 -3.26 -33.61
C ALA A 679 10.30 -3.48 -32.40
N ILE A 680 10.40 -2.50 -31.51
CA ILE A 680 11.17 -2.62 -30.26
C ILE A 680 10.65 -3.80 -29.42
N GLY A 681 9.33 -3.91 -29.26
CA GLY A 681 8.74 -5.02 -28.51
C GLY A 681 8.99 -6.39 -29.15
N ALA A 682 8.96 -6.48 -30.49
CA ALA A 682 9.27 -7.71 -31.20
C ALA A 682 10.76 -8.13 -31.05
N GLU A 683 11.68 -7.17 -31.09
CA GLU A 683 13.12 -7.40 -30.89
C GLU A 683 13.45 -7.73 -29.43
N ALA A 684 12.82 -7.08 -28.47
CA ALA A 684 13.00 -7.37 -27.04
C ALA A 684 12.43 -8.74 -26.65
N HIS A 685 11.32 -9.14 -27.26
CA HIS A 685 10.60 -10.38 -26.96
C HIS A 685 10.41 -11.29 -28.18
N PRO A 686 11.49 -11.75 -28.83
CA PRO A 686 11.42 -12.49 -30.11
C PRO A 686 10.75 -13.87 -29.96
N PHE A 687 10.63 -14.41 -28.76
CA PHE A 687 9.98 -15.70 -28.46
C PHE A 687 8.51 -15.53 -28.03
N SER A 688 8.00 -14.31 -28.08
CA SER A 688 6.62 -13.98 -27.70
C SER A 688 5.65 -14.04 -28.88
N ALA A 689 4.36 -13.80 -28.59
CA ALA A 689 3.34 -13.58 -29.61
C ALA A 689 3.27 -12.11 -30.10
N CYS A 690 4.29 -11.29 -29.82
CA CYS A 690 4.32 -9.90 -30.28
C CYS A 690 4.32 -9.84 -31.84
N PRO A 691 3.60 -8.87 -32.41
CA PRO A 691 3.64 -8.66 -33.88
C PRO A 691 5.09 -8.46 -34.37
N GLY A 692 5.50 -9.22 -35.37
CA GLY A 692 6.85 -9.17 -35.90
C GLY A 692 7.88 -10.05 -35.19
N ALA A 693 7.63 -10.56 -34.01
CA ALA A 693 8.58 -11.40 -33.24
C ALA A 693 8.98 -12.67 -34.00
N GLY A 694 8.00 -13.31 -34.67
CA GLY A 694 8.29 -14.50 -35.51
C GLY A 694 9.23 -14.24 -36.69
N ASP A 695 9.27 -13.05 -37.24
CA ASP A 695 10.18 -12.69 -38.31
C ASP A 695 11.59 -12.40 -37.79
N ILE A 696 11.68 -11.78 -36.59
CA ILE A 696 12.94 -11.61 -35.85
C ILE A 696 13.55 -12.99 -35.55
N LEU A 697 12.73 -13.92 -35.04
CA LEU A 697 13.18 -15.28 -34.72
C LEU A 697 13.66 -16.04 -35.96
N LYS A 698 12.95 -15.91 -37.09
CA LYS A 698 13.37 -16.53 -38.38
C LYS A 698 14.68 -15.94 -38.85
N SER A 699 14.84 -14.63 -38.83
CA SER A 699 16.05 -13.95 -39.29
C SER A 699 17.25 -14.17 -38.37
N GLY A 700 17.04 -14.28 -37.04
CA GLY A 700 18.08 -14.54 -36.04
C GLY A 700 18.62 -15.97 -36.06
N GLY A 701 17.84 -16.91 -36.60
CA GLY A 701 18.26 -18.29 -36.84
C GLY A 701 18.74 -19.04 -35.61
N ALA A 702 19.75 -19.91 -35.83
CA ALA A 702 20.32 -20.77 -34.79
C ALA A 702 21.01 -19.98 -33.67
N ARG A 703 21.58 -18.82 -33.98
CA ARG A 703 22.25 -17.97 -32.98
C ARG A 703 21.27 -17.41 -31.95
N LEU A 704 20.14 -16.88 -32.40
CA LEU A 704 19.12 -16.37 -31.48
C LEU A 704 18.48 -17.51 -30.66
N ALA A 705 18.28 -18.67 -31.30
CA ALA A 705 17.77 -19.84 -30.59
C ALA A 705 18.74 -20.36 -29.50
N ALA A 706 20.06 -20.23 -29.71
CA ALA A 706 21.07 -20.59 -28.71
C ALA A 706 21.09 -19.66 -27.49
N LEU A 707 20.53 -18.45 -27.61
CA LEU A 707 20.40 -17.46 -26.52
C LEU A 707 19.06 -17.52 -25.82
N HIS A 708 18.19 -18.47 -26.16
CA HIS A 708 16.86 -18.66 -25.56
C HIS A 708 16.98 -19.18 -24.13
N THR A 709 17.33 -18.29 -23.23
CA THR A 709 17.52 -18.58 -21.79
C THR A 709 16.30 -18.24 -20.98
N VAL A 710 16.36 -18.48 -19.68
CA VAL A 710 15.35 -18.00 -18.70
C VAL A 710 15.83 -16.69 -18.12
N ILE A 711 14.98 -15.66 -18.18
CA ILE A 711 15.20 -14.33 -17.60
C ILE A 711 14.34 -14.16 -16.35
N HIS A 712 14.76 -13.27 -15.46
CA HIS A 712 13.98 -12.89 -14.26
C HIS A 712 12.67 -12.19 -14.65
N GLY A 713 12.74 -11.29 -15.61
CA GLY A 713 11.60 -10.61 -16.23
C GLY A 713 11.08 -9.38 -15.45
N ASP A 714 11.50 -9.17 -14.22
CA ASP A 714 11.24 -7.95 -13.42
C ASP A 714 12.37 -7.69 -12.41
N PRO A 715 13.63 -7.51 -12.88
CA PRO A 715 14.80 -7.38 -12.03
C PRO A 715 14.95 -5.95 -11.44
N LYS A 716 13.89 -5.46 -10.80
CA LYS A 716 13.93 -4.16 -10.11
C LYS A 716 14.56 -4.30 -8.72
N SER A 717 15.14 -3.24 -8.19
CA SER A 717 15.80 -3.22 -6.87
C SER A 717 14.90 -3.72 -5.73
N GLY A 718 13.58 -3.54 -5.82
CA GLY A 718 12.62 -4.11 -4.88
C GLY A 718 12.50 -5.64 -4.93
N ASN A 719 13.12 -6.31 -5.90
CA ASN A 719 13.15 -7.76 -6.04
C ASN A 719 14.57 -8.31 -5.82
N ILE A 720 15.46 -7.49 -5.25
CA ILE A 720 16.87 -7.82 -5.05
C ILE A 720 17.25 -7.51 -3.60
N PHE A 721 17.80 -8.50 -2.93
CA PHE A 721 18.47 -8.35 -1.64
C PHE A 721 19.99 -8.33 -1.87
N VAL A 722 20.70 -7.56 -1.06
CA VAL A 722 22.16 -7.52 -1.04
C VAL A 722 22.67 -7.71 0.38
N GLN A 723 23.77 -8.47 0.53
CA GLN A 723 24.42 -8.69 1.81
C GLN A 723 25.92 -8.43 1.67
N ARG A 724 26.49 -7.63 2.56
CA ARG A 724 27.92 -7.32 2.50
C ARG A 724 28.78 -8.55 2.84
N LYS A 725 29.72 -8.90 1.95
CA LYS A 725 30.70 -10.00 2.12
C LYS A 725 32.12 -9.49 1.86
N GLY A 726 32.77 -9.00 2.91
CA GLY A 726 34.11 -8.39 2.76
C GLY A 726 34.03 -7.14 1.89
N GLU A 727 34.71 -7.15 0.75
CA GLU A 727 34.69 -6.06 -0.24
C GLU A 727 33.62 -6.22 -1.34
N SER A 728 32.92 -7.35 -1.38
CA SER A 728 31.88 -7.66 -2.37
C SER A 728 30.49 -7.75 -1.73
N TRP A 729 29.47 -8.08 -2.54
CA TRP A 729 28.10 -8.26 -2.12
C TRP A 729 27.57 -9.62 -2.58
N ASP A 730 26.95 -10.38 -1.68
CA ASP A 730 26.06 -11.48 -2.06
C ASP A 730 24.72 -10.90 -2.50
N VAL A 731 24.07 -11.58 -3.43
CA VAL A 731 22.82 -11.12 -4.06
C VAL A 731 21.76 -12.20 -3.93
N GLY A 732 20.58 -11.84 -3.44
CA GLY A 732 19.38 -12.67 -3.37
C GLY A 732 18.30 -12.12 -4.32
N LEU A 733 17.82 -12.98 -5.24
CA LEU A 733 16.77 -12.65 -6.20
C LEU A 733 15.43 -13.18 -5.70
N ILE A 734 14.37 -12.35 -5.74
CA ILE A 734 13.01 -12.73 -5.31
C ILE A 734 11.98 -12.27 -6.33
N ASP A 735 10.73 -12.70 -6.17
CA ASP A 735 9.58 -12.29 -7.00
C ASP A 735 9.69 -12.75 -8.47
N PHE A 736 9.72 -14.05 -8.68
CA PHE A 736 9.84 -14.70 -9.98
C PHE A 736 8.52 -14.76 -10.78
N GLN A 737 7.59 -13.83 -10.54
CA GLN A 737 6.27 -13.81 -11.19
C GLN A 737 6.34 -13.66 -12.72
N TRP A 738 7.38 -13.01 -13.24
CA TRP A 738 7.56 -12.72 -14.66
C TRP A 738 8.69 -13.51 -15.30
N THR A 739 9.21 -14.50 -14.56
CA THR A 739 10.27 -15.37 -15.03
C THR A 739 9.81 -16.22 -16.19
N GLY A 740 10.57 -16.21 -17.26
CA GLY A 740 10.26 -16.93 -18.49
C GLY A 740 11.39 -16.91 -19.48
N PHE A 741 11.15 -17.47 -20.65
CA PHE A 741 12.16 -17.49 -21.69
C PHE A 741 12.33 -16.11 -22.34
N GLY A 742 13.60 -15.74 -22.60
CA GLY A 742 13.93 -14.45 -23.17
C GLY A 742 15.40 -14.32 -23.56
N LEU A 743 15.80 -13.08 -23.81
CA LEU A 743 17.18 -12.69 -24.05
C LEU A 743 17.74 -11.99 -22.80
N GLY A 744 18.89 -12.41 -22.31
CA GLY A 744 19.48 -11.85 -21.09
C GLY A 744 19.72 -10.34 -21.16
N GLY A 745 20.06 -9.80 -22.32
CA GLY A 745 20.27 -8.37 -22.51
C GLY A 745 19.01 -7.51 -22.29
N THR A 746 17.79 -8.08 -22.42
CA THR A 746 16.55 -7.36 -22.11
C THR A 746 16.37 -7.18 -20.61
N ASP A 747 16.70 -8.18 -19.80
CA ASP A 747 16.72 -8.05 -18.32
C ASP A 747 17.76 -7.01 -17.86
N VAL A 748 18.94 -6.96 -18.51
CA VAL A 748 19.94 -5.93 -18.23
C VAL A 748 19.38 -4.52 -18.49
N GLY A 749 18.68 -4.32 -19.61
CA GLY A 749 18.05 -3.04 -19.93
C GLY A 749 16.99 -2.63 -18.90
N HIS A 750 16.15 -3.58 -18.51
CA HIS A 750 15.15 -3.36 -17.47
C HIS A 750 15.78 -3.05 -16.11
N PHE A 751 16.78 -3.82 -15.71
CA PHE A 751 17.51 -3.63 -14.46
C PHE A 751 18.13 -2.22 -14.35
N VAL A 752 18.81 -1.77 -15.39
CA VAL A 752 19.44 -0.44 -15.39
C VAL A 752 18.42 0.67 -15.23
N CYS A 753 17.28 0.58 -15.93
CA CYS A 753 16.20 1.55 -15.80
C CYS A 753 15.54 1.56 -14.40
N ALA A 754 15.46 0.40 -13.73
CA ALA A 754 14.65 0.22 -12.53
C ALA A 754 15.43 0.17 -11.22
N SER A 755 16.76 -0.06 -11.27
CA SER A 755 17.51 -0.48 -10.09
C SER A 755 18.75 0.34 -9.78
N VAL A 756 19.37 0.97 -10.79
CA VAL A 756 20.67 1.61 -10.63
C VAL A 756 20.53 3.02 -10.07
N ASP A 757 21.33 3.31 -9.03
CA ASP A 757 21.44 4.65 -8.46
C ASP A 757 22.00 5.64 -9.50
N PRO A 758 21.62 6.95 -9.45
CA PRO A 758 22.17 7.95 -10.36
C PRO A 758 23.69 7.99 -10.45
N GLU A 759 24.41 7.61 -9.38
CA GLU A 759 25.87 7.51 -9.38
C GLU A 759 26.41 6.46 -10.38
N GLY A 760 25.63 5.45 -10.68
CA GLY A 760 25.94 4.41 -11.67
C GLY A 760 25.44 4.71 -13.09
N LEU A 761 24.96 5.93 -13.36
CA LEU A 761 24.41 6.39 -14.61
C LEU A 761 25.17 7.64 -15.10
N SER A 762 25.45 7.73 -16.40
CA SER A 762 26.21 8.87 -16.93
C SER A 762 25.56 9.47 -18.20
N ALA A 763 25.90 10.73 -18.49
CA ALA A 763 25.37 11.43 -19.65
C ALA A 763 25.92 10.86 -20.97
N ASP A 764 27.14 10.35 -20.95
CA ASP A 764 27.85 9.76 -22.11
C ASP A 764 27.75 8.24 -22.18
N GLY A 765 27.01 7.61 -21.24
CA GLY A 765 26.82 6.16 -21.16
C GLY A 765 28.08 5.40 -20.70
N SER A 766 29.11 6.06 -20.15
CA SER A 766 30.35 5.39 -19.71
C SER A 766 30.10 4.49 -18.49
N ALA A 767 29.34 4.96 -17.50
CA ALA A 767 29.05 4.20 -16.30
C ALA A 767 28.20 2.94 -16.62
N GLU A 768 27.21 3.08 -17.50
CA GLU A 768 26.39 1.94 -17.96
C GLU A 768 27.23 0.92 -18.75
N ARG A 769 28.19 1.38 -19.56
CA ARG A 769 29.12 0.47 -20.26
C ARG A 769 29.92 -0.39 -19.30
N GLU A 770 30.40 0.19 -18.18
CA GLU A 770 31.11 -0.57 -17.15
C GLU A 770 30.25 -1.65 -16.52
N LEU A 771 28.97 -1.35 -16.26
CA LEU A 771 28.00 -2.31 -15.74
C LEU A 771 27.72 -3.44 -16.75
N ILE A 772 27.55 -3.11 -18.04
CA ILE A 772 27.32 -4.09 -19.09
C ILE A 772 28.58 -4.94 -19.35
N ASP A 773 29.77 -4.37 -19.22
CA ASP A 773 31.01 -5.11 -19.34
C ASP A 773 31.20 -6.11 -18.20
N ALA A 774 30.81 -5.73 -16.97
CA ALA A 774 30.80 -6.65 -15.82
C ALA A 774 29.80 -7.82 -16.05
N TYR A 775 28.57 -7.51 -16.48
CA TYR A 775 27.60 -8.54 -16.85
C TYR A 775 28.16 -9.46 -17.93
N TYR A 776 28.76 -8.92 -19.01
CA TYR A 776 29.29 -9.70 -20.10
C TYR A 776 30.44 -10.63 -19.68
N ALA A 777 31.35 -10.12 -18.88
CA ALA A 777 32.45 -10.92 -18.33
C ALA A 777 31.93 -12.08 -17.47
N ALA A 778 30.95 -11.81 -16.58
CA ALA A 778 30.33 -12.80 -15.74
C ALA A 778 29.53 -13.83 -16.58
N PHE A 779 28.83 -13.38 -17.62
CA PHE A 779 28.09 -14.26 -18.53
C PHE A 779 29.04 -15.20 -19.30
N CYS A 780 30.15 -14.71 -19.82
CA CYS A 780 31.15 -15.52 -20.53
C CYS A 780 31.75 -16.59 -19.61
N ALA A 781 32.12 -16.18 -18.38
CA ALA A 781 32.67 -17.09 -17.39
C ALA A 781 31.66 -18.18 -17.01
N ALA A 782 30.43 -17.80 -16.71
CA ALA A 782 29.37 -18.71 -16.32
C ALA A 782 28.91 -19.61 -17.47
N ALA A 783 28.86 -19.14 -18.72
CA ALA A 783 28.55 -19.97 -19.88
C ALA A 783 29.58 -21.11 -20.07
N ALA A 784 30.84 -20.83 -19.82
CA ALA A 784 31.90 -21.87 -19.80
C ALA A 784 31.77 -22.76 -18.56
N GLU A 785 31.60 -22.19 -17.37
CA GLU A 785 31.39 -22.91 -16.11
C GLU A 785 30.23 -23.90 -16.20
N PHE A 786 29.10 -23.48 -16.75
CA PHE A 786 27.93 -24.35 -16.92
C PHE A 786 27.96 -25.20 -18.20
N GLY A 787 29.03 -25.10 -18.98
CA GLY A 787 29.29 -25.94 -20.16
C GLY A 787 28.43 -25.63 -21.38
N ALA A 788 27.88 -24.41 -21.47
CA ALA A 788 27.16 -23.95 -22.66
C ALA A 788 28.10 -23.67 -23.82
N VAL A 789 29.34 -23.30 -23.54
CA VAL A 789 30.44 -23.07 -24.50
C VAL A 789 31.68 -23.79 -24.04
N SER A 790 32.67 -23.92 -24.94
CA SER A 790 33.94 -24.64 -24.68
C SER A 790 34.88 -23.89 -23.74
N SER A 791 34.88 -22.55 -23.78
CA SER A 791 35.59 -21.64 -22.88
C SER A 791 34.95 -20.26 -22.86
N ALA A 792 35.26 -19.44 -21.85
CA ALA A 792 34.77 -18.05 -21.81
C ALA A 792 35.24 -17.21 -22.98
N GLU A 793 36.45 -17.45 -23.47
CA GLU A 793 37.04 -16.73 -24.61
C GLU A 793 36.27 -16.96 -25.93
N LYS A 794 35.61 -18.13 -26.08
CA LYS A 794 34.84 -18.48 -27.28
C LYS A 794 33.36 -18.03 -27.22
N THR A 795 32.92 -17.39 -26.15
CA THR A 795 31.52 -17.00 -26.03
C THR A 795 31.07 -16.07 -27.15
N SER A 796 31.93 -15.10 -27.55
CA SER A 796 31.60 -14.18 -28.65
C SER A 796 31.47 -14.84 -29.99
N GLU A 797 32.18 -15.96 -30.23
CA GLU A 797 32.12 -16.71 -31.47
C GLU A 797 30.93 -17.68 -31.49
N GLU A 798 30.71 -18.39 -30.39
CA GLU A 798 29.73 -19.48 -30.28
C GLU A 798 28.32 -18.99 -29.93
N LEU A 799 28.18 -17.94 -29.10
CA LEU A 799 26.88 -17.48 -28.61
C LEU A 799 26.59 -15.99 -28.86
N LEU A 800 27.28 -15.09 -28.13
CA LEU A 800 26.91 -13.69 -27.99
C LEU A 800 28.17 -12.82 -28.02
N SER A 801 28.28 -11.90 -28.96
CA SER A 801 29.34 -10.89 -28.93
C SER A 801 28.98 -9.75 -27.99
N ARG A 802 29.98 -8.95 -27.60
CA ARG A 802 29.75 -7.78 -26.73
C ARG A 802 28.85 -6.73 -27.41
N GLU A 803 28.98 -6.59 -28.74
CA GLU A 803 28.18 -5.70 -29.57
C GLU A 803 26.72 -6.18 -29.67
N GLU A 804 26.50 -7.48 -29.82
CA GLU A 804 25.16 -8.06 -29.82
C GLU A 804 24.47 -7.89 -28.46
N LEU A 805 25.21 -8.06 -27.35
CA LEU A 805 24.70 -7.77 -26.00
C LEU A 805 24.32 -6.28 -25.87
N GLN A 806 25.17 -5.37 -26.37
CA GLN A 806 24.88 -3.94 -26.37
C GLN A 806 23.58 -3.64 -27.13
N ALA A 807 23.35 -4.26 -28.28
CA ALA A 807 22.14 -4.08 -29.06
C ALA A 807 20.89 -4.63 -28.33
N GLN A 808 21.01 -5.77 -27.65
CA GLN A 808 19.93 -6.32 -26.79
C GLN A 808 19.63 -5.41 -25.60
N TYR A 809 20.66 -4.89 -24.93
CA TYR A 809 20.53 -3.93 -23.84
C TYR A 809 19.81 -2.66 -24.30
N GLU A 810 20.25 -2.02 -25.38
CA GLU A 810 19.64 -0.81 -25.94
C GLU A 810 18.16 -1.03 -26.29
N THR A 811 17.84 -2.19 -26.85
CA THR A 811 16.45 -2.59 -27.14
C THR A 811 15.65 -2.78 -25.86
N GLY A 812 16.21 -3.43 -24.83
CA GLY A 812 15.56 -3.63 -23.53
C GLY A 812 15.32 -2.31 -22.78
N VAL A 813 16.26 -1.36 -22.87
CA VAL A 813 16.10 0.00 -22.33
C VAL A 813 14.92 0.71 -23.01
N LEU A 814 14.87 0.72 -24.34
CA LEU A 814 13.78 1.37 -25.09
C LEU A 814 12.42 0.68 -24.83
N ASP A 815 12.41 -0.65 -24.70
CA ASP A 815 11.19 -1.41 -24.36
C ASP A 815 10.66 -1.07 -22.96
N THR A 816 11.56 -0.92 -21.99
CA THR A 816 11.21 -0.47 -20.64
C THR A 816 10.68 0.98 -20.65
N MET A 817 11.37 1.87 -21.36
CA MET A 817 11.01 3.30 -21.41
C MET A 817 9.66 3.56 -22.07
N ARG A 818 9.29 2.81 -23.13
CA ARG A 818 7.95 2.95 -23.72
C ARG A 818 6.83 2.67 -22.70
N CYS A 819 7.05 1.73 -21.81
CA CYS A 819 6.07 1.41 -20.76
C CYS A 819 6.09 2.43 -19.63
N VAL A 820 7.27 2.91 -19.25
CA VAL A 820 7.40 3.93 -18.20
C VAL A 820 6.75 5.22 -18.67
N PHE A 821 7.05 5.70 -19.86
CA PHE A 821 6.53 6.97 -20.37
C PHE A 821 5.05 6.88 -20.76
N GLY A 822 4.63 5.80 -21.41
CA GLY A 822 3.22 5.66 -21.84
C GLY A 822 2.26 5.30 -20.71
N TYR A 823 2.71 4.73 -19.61
CA TYR A 823 1.81 4.24 -18.56
C TYR A 823 2.22 4.60 -17.14
N GLN A 824 3.46 4.26 -16.72
CA GLN A 824 3.84 4.38 -15.31
C GLN A 824 3.87 5.83 -14.83
N TRP A 825 4.47 6.71 -15.60
CA TRP A 825 4.58 8.13 -15.26
C TRP A 825 3.24 8.85 -15.30
N LEU A 826 2.35 8.49 -16.24
CA LEU A 826 0.98 9.02 -16.24
C LEU A 826 0.21 8.62 -14.98
N ARG A 827 0.32 7.35 -14.59
CA ARG A 827 -0.40 6.82 -13.44
C ARG A 827 -0.05 7.51 -12.12
N VAL A 828 1.17 8.01 -11.98
CA VAL A 828 1.66 8.68 -10.77
C VAL A 828 1.82 10.19 -10.95
N SER A 829 1.41 10.76 -12.08
CA SER A 829 1.57 12.17 -12.40
C SER A 829 3.02 12.64 -12.19
N ALA A 830 3.98 11.91 -12.82
CA ALA A 830 5.40 12.14 -12.60
C ALA A 830 5.80 13.59 -12.93
N SER A 831 6.47 14.23 -11.98
CA SER A 831 7.02 15.59 -12.08
C SER A 831 8.27 15.70 -11.19
N PRO A 832 9.11 16.73 -11.33
CA PRO A 832 10.23 16.94 -10.42
C PRO A 832 9.82 16.93 -8.95
N GLU A 833 8.65 17.50 -8.60
CA GLU A 833 8.12 17.56 -7.23
C GLU A 833 7.70 16.17 -6.73
N THR A 834 6.95 15.42 -7.55
CA THR A 834 6.55 14.05 -7.18
C THR A 834 7.76 13.13 -7.05
N LEU A 835 8.78 13.31 -7.89
CA LEU A 835 10.03 12.55 -7.79
C LEU A 835 10.85 12.94 -6.56
N ALA A 836 10.91 14.22 -6.22
CA ALA A 836 11.56 14.68 -4.99
C ALA A 836 10.86 14.16 -3.73
N ALA A 837 9.53 14.14 -3.73
CA ALA A 837 8.74 13.51 -2.66
C ALA A 837 9.00 12.01 -2.58
N ASN A 838 9.01 11.31 -3.72
CA ASN A 838 9.33 9.89 -3.79
C ASN A 838 10.78 9.59 -3.36
N ALA A 839 11.70 10.52 -3.57
CA ALA A 839 13.09 10.37 -3.12
C ALA A 839 13.21 10.25 -1.60
N LYS A 840 12.31 10.88 -0.86
CA LYS A 840 12.23 10.85 0.60
C LYS A 840 11.33 9.71 1.13
N SER A 841 10.54 9.08 0.26
CA SER A 841 9.58 8.03 0.62
C SER A 841 10.26 6.66 0.68
N VAL A 842 9.95 5.87 1.68
CA VAL A 842 10.38 4.47 1.82
C VAL A 842 9.64 3.54 0.84
N GLY A 843 8.73 4.07 0.02
CA GLY A 843 7.93 3.31 -0.93
C GLY A 843 8.71 2.73 -2.10
N ARG A 844 8.28 1.56 -2.59
CA ARG A 844 8.94 0.75 -3.64
C ARG A 844 8.58 1.19 -5.06
N ASN A 845 8.69 2.49 -5.39
CA ASN A 845 8.42 2.97 -6.76
C ASN A 845 9.65 2.81 -7.65
N SER A 846 9.65 1.78 -8.51
CA SER A 846 10.83 1.39 -9.28
C SER A 846 11.24 2.38 -10.38
N TYR A 847 10.31 3.15 -10.95
CA TYR A 847 10.60 4.03 -12.10
C TYR A 847 10.43 5.53 -11.79
N ASN A 848 10.19 5.88 -10.52
CA ASN A 848 9.87 7.23 -10.09
C ASN A 848 10.69 7.62 -8.85
N LYS A 849 11.97 7.22 -8.82
CA LYS A 849 12.77 7.28 -7.61
C LYS A 849 13.46 8.61 -7.41
N SER A 850 13.94 9.24 -8.48
CA SER A 850 14.62 10.53 -8.42
C SER A 850 14.56 11.30 -9.72
N LEU A 851 14.73 12.62 -9.65
CA LEU A 851 14.84 13.47 -10.83
C LEU A 851 16.06 13.14 -11.71
N PRO A 852 17.25 12.88 -11.17
CA PRO A 852 18.39 12.46 -11.99
C PRO A 852 18.12 11.20 -12.81
N ASN A 853 17.48 10.17 -12.25
CA ASN A 853 17.08 8.98 -13.02
C ASN A 853 16.10 9.32 -14.13
N ALA A 854 15.11 10.16 -13.88
CA ALA A 854 14.14 10.56 -14.89
C ALA A 854 14.81 11.33 -16.04
N LEU A 855 15.69 12.25 -15.74
CA LEU A 855 16.46 12.99 -16.76
C LEU A 855 17.40 12.08 -17.55
N TRP A 856 18.03 11.11 -16.89
CA TRP A 856 18.81 10.07 -17.56
C TRP A 856 17.94 9.26 -18.54
N MET A 857 16.75 8.80 -18.11
CA MET A 857 15.83 8.05 -18.98
C MET A 857 15.41 8.87 -20.21
N ILE A 858 15.07 10.13 -20.03
CA ILE A 858 14.66 11.04 -21.11
C ILE A 858 15.79 11.21 -22.12
N ARG A 859 16.99 11.52 -21.67
CA ARG A 859 18.19 11.71 -22.50
C ARG A 859 18.57 10.43 -23.24
N THR A 860 18.62 9.31 -22.52
CA THR A 860 19.00 8.01 -23.09
C THR A 860 17.99 7.55 -24.13
N ALA A 861 16.68 7.76 -23.90
CA ALA A 861 15.65 7.48 -24.91
C ALA A 861 15.89 8.27 -26.22
N ASP A 862 16.17 9.57 -26.12
CA ASP A 862 16.47 10.39 -27.31
C ASP A 862 17.71 9.88 -28.07
N GLN A 863 18.80 9.60 -27.35
CA GLN A 863 20.05 9.11 -27.93
C GLN A 863 19.88 7.76 -28.63
N LEU A 864 19.20 6.81 -27.96
CA LEU A 864 19.00 5.46 -28.50
C LEU A 864 18.05 5.44 -29.68
N ILE A 865 16.98 6.24 -29.68
CA ILE A 865 16.07 6.37 -30.81
C ILE A 865 16.79 6.98 -32.01
N LYS A 866 17.58 8.06 -31.84
CA LYS A 866 18.40 8.65 -32.91
C LYS A 866 19.37 7.64 -33.51
N SER A 867 20.09 6.89 -32.68
CA SER A 867 20.99 5.84 -33.10
C SER A 867 20.26 4.74 -33.88
N ARG A 868 19.07 4.32 -33.42
CA ARG A 868 18.22 3.35 -34.09
C ARG A 868 17.78 3.83 -35.49
N GLU A 869 17.27 5.04 -35.59
CA GLU A 869 16.82 5.64 -36.85
C GLU A 869 17.98 5.77 -37.87
N ALA A 870 19.16 6.19 -37.40
CA ALA A 870 20.35 6.25 -38.24
C ALA A 870 20.74 4.87 -38.78
N ARG A 871 20.70 3.83 -37.96
CA ARG A 871 20.95 2.43 -38.40
C ARG A 871 19.92 1.93 -39.42
N LEU A 872 18.64 2.31 -39.25
CA LEU A 872 17.58 1.92 -40.21
C LEU A 872 17.69 2.65 -41.55
N THR A 873 18.16 3.90 -41.54
CA THR A 873 18.36 4.70 -42.76
C THR A 873 19.60 4.27 -43.55
N ALA A 874 20.60 3.69 -42.87
CA ALA A 874 21.82 3.20 -43.48
C ALA A 874 21.71 1.79 -44.11
N ARG A 875 20.63 1.07 -43.80
CA ARG A 875 20.27 -0.22 -44.43
C ARG A 875 19.37 -0.03 -45.64
#